data_772d2badd12d72e7cf27dcc83f2edb94
#
_entry.id   772d2badd12d72e7cf27dcc83f2edb94
#
_cell.length_a   1.000
_cell.length_b   1.000
_cell.length_c   1.000
_cell.angle_alpha   90.00
_cell.angle_beta   90.00
_cell.angle_gamma   90.00
#
_symmetry.space_group_name_H-M   'P 1'
#
loop_
_entity.id
_entity.type
_entity.pdbx_description
1 polymer ?
#
loop_
_entity_poly.entity_id
_entity_poly.type
_entity_poly.pdbx_seq_one_letter_code
_entity_poly.pdbx_strand_id
1 'polypeptide(L)'
;MENYKIKVINLKKRNDRKKNVQDIFNKINLKNYDFYEAIDGKIIPLTLEIKHLFKNNDFCNRKCFIGCALSHYNIWIDLLKEKDSDYYIIFEDDIILSEYFNINFEKTKIYTENNLNIIDFLFLGYHTYNSNNLDINSYINNTFSVIPYNKNEYVGGFFSYIITKNGAQKMLEYINNNGIKHGIDYLLKINDSLHIYEVFPNIVFSKWVSNIDNSADSNIQKDIECFNFDSIYNYNNYYFLKNLDIINNDFKYYNSNNIDDLINESNNYDDVVAFNTLGFLKSKVDTTNLVRSEYFKEHDGLFVKLDRIYNVKLICDWCTSSQVINQFSNMCKGDYKWNNIKIVDNDINIDYYVIINRVICNEYYNPKKTILFQMEPYCENINQNWGIKTWGSWENPDESNFLEVRNNKKSYNNCTSLLKENYSELSNMEIIKSKNYISTICGPKYFDPGHIKRINFLKYIETKNESKNEIKIDIYGTDNTHNFKNYIRSLSNEEKSTGLLHYKYYFMAENNKEKNYITEKFWEAIMCESLIFYDGAPNIVDYINPNAFVQLDLNDFDKSYNIILNSINNNLWEKSIDIIKYEKYRVLNYFNFFPTLERIITKDIWGNVIVNKVKIYIIETGTIQLPHVKVFKDTLEEFGFIINNIKKNSYNNFLLYYLYKNIELSGDDNSLIIYDNMILNSSLNNFFNHIKYLPTNYDYVQLYQNTPSKIIDQYNSLYYYCKKYYFESSYAYFISKNGIIKILNYLNKKIDYQIKNLIYDCYKNIEGFNFYSIYKNNLFIKK
;
A
#
# COMPACT_ATOMS: atom_id res chain seq x y z
N MET A 1 -18.54 22.27 31.23
CA MET A 1 -17.16 22.33 30.63
C MET A 1 -17.23 23.35 29.52
N GLU A 2 -16.20 24.18 29.39
CA GLU A 2 -16.16 25.17 28.30
C GLU A 2 -16.02 24.42 26.98
N ASN A 3 -16.88 24.67 26.00
CA ASN A 3 -16.88 23.99 24.69
C ASN A 3 -15.87 24.61 23.71
N TYR A 4 -14.86 25.33 24.21
CA TYR A 4 -13.86 26.01 23.37
C TYR A 4 -12.47 25.94 23.99
N LYS A 5 -11.45 26.20 23.14
CA LYS A 5 -10.08 26.43 23.56
C LYS A 5 -9.54 27.73 23.00
N ILE A 6 -8.70 28.41 23.77
CA ILE A 6 -8.00 29.62 23.34
C ILE A 6 -6.58 29.21 22.93
N LYS A 7 -6.20 29.56 21.69
CA LYS A 7 -4.90 29.26 21.12
C LYS A 7 -4.17 30.56 20.71
N VAL A 8 -2.91 30.67 21.09
CA VAL A 8 -2.05 31.81 20.70
C VAL A 8 -0.96 31.30 19.78
N ILE A 9 -1.00 31.71 18.53
CA ILE A 9 0.01 31.35 17.52
C ILE A 9 1.28 32.16 17.80
N ASN A 10 2.39 31.48 18.09
CA ASN A 10 3.68 32.12 18.40
C ASN A 10 4.85 31.31 17.85
N LEU A 11 5.77 31.99 17.16
CA LEU A 11 7.04 31.39 16.74
C LEU A 11 7.92 31.08 17.96
N LYS A 12 8.45 29.87 18.06
CA LYS A 12 9.31 29.43 19.17
C LYS A 12 10.49 30.39 19.45
N LYS A 13 11.06 31.02 18.43
CA LYS A 13 12.14 31.97 18.54
C LYS A 13 11.70 33.37 19.04
N ARG A 14 10.39 33.68 19.08
CA ARG A 14 9.83 34.97 19.50
C ARG A 14 9.37 34.94 20.96
N ASN A 15 10.31 34.62 21.89
CA ASN A 15 10.05 34.64 23.32
C ASN A 15 9.67 36.02 23.84
N ASP A 16 10.13 37.08 23.18
CA ASP A 16 9.76 38.47 23.45
C ASP A 16 8.24 38.68 23.26
N ARG A 17 7.67 38.26 22.15
CA ARG A 17 6.24 38.34 21.86
C ARG A 17 5.43 37.42 22.76
N LYS A 18 5.92 36.19 22.99
CA LYS A 18 5.31 35.27 23.94
C LYS A 18 5.11 35.89 25.31
N LYS A 19 6.18 36.52 25.85
CA LYS A 19 6.13 37.20 27.13
C LYS A 19 5.15 38.39 27.12
N ASN A 20 5.14 39.18 26.05
CA ASN A 20 4.20 40.30 25.89
C ASN A 20 2.74 39.84 25.97
N VAL A 21 2.36 38.76 25.26
CA VAL A 21 0.99 38.19 25.35
C VAL A 21 0.69 37.69 26.75
N GLN A 22 1.63 37.03 27.41
CA GLN A 22 1.47 36.59 28.81
C GLN A 22 1.19 37.76 29.73
N ASP A 23 1.94 38.85 29.58
CA ASP A 23 1.75 40.06 30.39
C ASP A 23 0.39 40.72 30.12
N ILE A 24 -0.04 40.80 28.86
CA ILE A 24 -1.37 41.29 28.45
C ILE A 24 -2.50 40.43 29.07
N PHE A 25 -2.41 39.12 28.93
CA PHE A 25 -3.47 38.20 29.42
C PHE A 25 -3.50 38.12 30.94
N ASN A 26 -2.34 38.23 31.61
CA ASN A 26 -2.28 38.35 33.07
C ASN A 26 -2.98 39.63 33.59
N LYS A 27 -2.83 40.76 32.94
CA LYS A 27 -3.49 42.03 33.30
C LYS A 27 -5.01 41.92 33.25
N ILE A 28 -5.54 41.12 32.34
CA ILE A 28 -6.99 40.91 32.18
C ILE A 28 -7.50 39.64 32.87
N ASN A 29 -6.62 38.94 33.59
CA ASN A 29 -6.90 37.67 34.29
C ASN A 29 -7.39 36.52 33.39
N LEU A 30 -6.99 36.50 32.10
CA LEU A 30 -7.25 35.39 31.19
C LEU A 30 -6.21 34.27 31.40
N LYS A 31 -6.64 33.11 31.94
CA LYS A 31 -5.72 32.03 32.34
C LYS A 31 -5.80 30.78 31.48
N ASN A 32 -6.94 30.48 30.87
CA ASN A 32 -7.18 29.26 30.13
C ASN A 32 -6.83 29.44 28.64
N TYR A 33 -5.53 29.47 28.31
CA TYR A 33 -5.05 29.52 26.94
C TYR A 33 -3.77 28.72 26.75
N ASP A 34 -3.54 28.25 25.54
CA ASP A 34 -2.34 27.52 25.15
C ASP A 34 -1.58 28.27 24.05
N PHE A 35 -0.25 28.23 24.13
CA PHE A 35 0.57 28.64 22.99
C PHE A 35 0.63 27.52 21.94
N TYR A 36 0.28 27.86 20.73
CA TYR A 36 0.39 27.02 19.55
C TYR A 36 1.70 27.39 18.83
N GLU A 37 2.62 26.42 18.68
CA GLU A 37 3.91 26.67 18.03
C GLU A 37 3.70 26.96 16.55
N ALA A 38 3.93 28.19 16.12
CA ALA A 38 3.82 28.63 14.74
C ALA A 38 4.91 27.99 13.87
N ILE A 39 4.57 27.74 12.63
CA ILE A 39 5.48 27.18 11.63
C ILE A 39 6.45 28.26 11.15
N ASP A 40 7.75 28.05 11.36
CA ASP A 40 8.78 28.90 10.80
C ASP A 40 9.07 28.53 9.35
N GLY A 41 8.51 29.28 8.41
CA GLY A 41 8.67 29.04 6.98
C GLY A 41 10.12 29.00 6.48
N LYS A 42 11.07 29.63 7.24
CA LYS A 42 12.50 29.61 6.85
C LYS A 42 13.15 28.24 6.99
N ILE A 43 12.69 27.44 7.92
CA ILE A 43 13.32 26.18 8.31
C ILE A 43 12.55 24.94 7.88
N ILE A 44 11.33 25.11 7.38
CA ILE A 44 10.57 23.96 6.85
C ILE A 44 11.19 23.51 5.53
N PRO A 45 11.28 22.19 5.31
CA PRO A 45 11.68 21.68 4.02
C PRO A 45 10.57 21.94 2.99
N LEU A 46 10.97 22.24 1.76
CA LEU A 46 10.04 22.30 0.66
C LEU A 46 9.55 20.87 0.32
N THR A 47 8.24 20.62 0.47
CA THR A 47 7.62 19.36 0.14
C THR A 47 6.69 19.49 -1.07
N LEU A 48 6.36 18.37 -1.71
CA LEU A 48 5.36 18.37 -2.81
C LEU A 48 3.99 18.85 -2.34
N GLU A 49 3.63 18.58 -1.08
CA GLU A 49 2.38 19.08 -0.48
C GLU A 49 2.39 20.60 -0.38
N ILE A 50 3.52 21.20 0.07
CA ILE A 50 3.69 22.66 0.11
C ILE A 50 3.62 23.23 -1.31
N LYS A 51 4.36 22.65 -2.26
CA LYS A 51 4.31 23.06 -3.66
C LYS A 51 2.88 22.99 -4.22
N HIS A 52 2.15 21.92 -3.94
CA HIS A 52 0.77 21.74 -4.41
C HIS A 52 -0.18 22.76 -3.77
N LEU A 53 -0.08 22.90 -2.44
CA LEU A 53 -0.95 23.77 -1.65
C LEU A 53 -0.79 25.26 -2.02
N PHE A 54 0.42 25.68 -2.32
CA PHE A 54 0.79 27.07 -2.62
C PHE A 54 1.06 27.33 -4.11
N LYS A 55 0.63 26.46 -5.00
CA LYS A 55 0.85 26.63 -6.43
C LYS A 55 0.17 27.87 -6.97
N ASN A 56 0.89 28.62 -7.83
CA ASN A 56 0.42 29.85 -8.47
C ASN A 56 -0.02 30.93 -7.47
N ASN A 57 0.65 31.01 -6.31
CA ASN A 57 0.39 32.07 -5.35
C ASN A 57 0.92 33.44 -5.83
N ASP A 58 0.30 34.51 -5.35
CA ASP A 58 0.64 35.90 -5.72
C ASP A 58 1.74 36.51 -4.86
N PHE A 59 2.23 35.81 -3.84
CA PHE A 59 3.30 36.26 -2.94
C PHE A 59 4.67 35.62 -3.26
N CYS A 60 4.88 35.14 -4.50
CA CYS A 60 6.17 34.64 -5.03
C CYS A 60 6.81 33.52 -4.20
N ASN A 61 6.05 32.61 -3.63
CA ASN A 61 6.51 31.48 -2.81
C ASN A 61 7.32 31.92 -1.57
N ARG A 62 7.06 33.10 -1.02
CA ARG A 62 7.80 33.61 0.15
C ARG A 62 7.61 32.69 1.35
N LYS A 63 8.72 32.23 1.91
CA LYS A 63 8.76 31.24 2.99
C LYS A 63 7.96 31.65 4.23
N CYS A 64 8.02 32.91 4.63
CA CYS A 64 7.30 33.40 5.79
C CYS A 64 5.78 33.45 5.59
N PHE A 65 5.30 33.77 4.37
CA PHE A 65 3.88 33.70 4.05
C PHE A 65 3.37 32.25 4.11
N ILE A 66 4.17 31.32 3.57
CA ILE A 66 3.86 29.88 3.62
C ILE A 66 3.83 29.39 5.07
N GLY A 67 4.81 29.77 5.90
CA GLY A 67 4.82 29.40 7.32
C GLY A 67 3.61 29.91 8.10
N CYS A 68 3.24 31.19 7.88
CA CYS A 68 2.04 31.78 8.46
C CYS A 68 0.77 31.01 8.03
N ALA A 69 0.58 30.80 6.75
CA ALA A 69 -0.58 30.11 6.22
C ALA A 69 -0.70 28.67 6.75
N LEU A 70 0.42 27.94 6.82
CA LEU A 70 0.45 26.59 7.36
C LEU A 70 0.15 26.56 8.87
N SER A 71 0.51 27.60 9.63
CA SER A 71 0.20 27.68 11.05
C SER A 71 -1.32 27.72 11.27
N HIS A 72 -2.04 28.57 10.52
CA HIS A 72 -3.51 28.60 10.55
C HIS A 72 -4.15 27.34 9.99
N TYR A 73 -3.65 26.83 8.88
CA TYR A 73 -4.14 25.60 8.25
C TYR A 73 -4.08 24.40 9.21
N ASN A 74 -2.95 24.23 9.91
CA ASN A 74 -2.79 23.10 10.84
C ASN A 74 -3.65 23.24 12.10
N ILE A 75 -3.80 24.46 12.62
CA ILE A 75 -4.66 24.68 13.80
C ILE A 75 -6.14 24.38 13.49
N TRP A 76 -6.59 24.60 12.26
CA TRP A 76 -7.92 24.21 11.81
C TRP A 76 -8.08 22.69 11.69
N ILE A 77 -7.04 21.98 11.23
CA ILE A 77 -7.01 20.52 11.23
C ILE A 77 -7.09 19.98 12.67
N ASP A 78 -6.38 20.62 13.61
CA ASP A 78 -6.40 20.20 15.01
C ASP A 78 -7.77 20.43 15.65
N LEU A 79 -8.47 21.51 15.30
CA LEU A 79 -9.85 21.74 15.74
C LEU A 79 -10.79 20.61 15.28
N LEU A 80 -10.66 20.13 14.05
CA LEU A 80 -11.50 19.02 13.56
C LEU A 80 -11.22 17.69 14.29
N LYS A 81 -10.02 17.49 14.83
CA LYS A 81 -9.66 16.30 15.61
C LYS A 81 -10.05 16.41 17.08
N GLU A 82 -10.30 17.63 17.56
CA GLU A 82 -10.65 17.91 18.94
C GLU A 82 -12.02 17.34 19.29
N LYS A 83 -12.12 16.64 20.43
CA LYS A 83 -13.39 16.02 20.89
C LYS A 83 -14.15 16.89 21.88
N ASP A 84 -13.40 17.66 22.66
CA ASP A 84 -13.94 18.38 23.82
C ASP A 84 -14.23 19.87 23.54
N SER A 85 -14.08 20.31 22.29
CA SER A 85 -14.31 21.72 21.90
C SER A 85 -14.98 21.81 20.54
N ASP A 86 -15.96 22.70 20.40
CA ASP A 86 -16.71 22.93 19.16
C ASP A 86 -16.13 24.09 18.35
N TYR A 87 -15.34 24.94 18.97
CA TYR A 87 -14.68 26.07 18.34
C TYR A 87 -13.38 26.46 19.04
N TYR A 88 -12.49 27.13 18.30
CA TYR A 88 -11.29 27.75 18.83
C TYR A 88 -11.38 29.27 18.76
N ILE A 89 -10.83 29.92 19.77
CA ILE A 89 -10.54 31.37 19.79
C ILE A 89 -9.05 31.49 19.55
N ILE A 90 -8.67 32.11 18.43
CA ILE A 90 -7.28 32.17 17.97
C ILE A 90 -6.79 33.61 18.06
N PHE A 91 -5.57 33.76 18.58
CA PHE A 91 -4.83 35.02 18.63
C PHE A 91 -3.46 34.83 17.99
N GLU A 92 -2.95 35.83 17.30
CA GLU A 92 -1.52 35.94 17.00
C GLU A 92 -0.77 36.61 18.16
N ASP A 93 0.56 36.64 18.09
CA ASP A 93 1.41 37.09 19.21
C ASP A 93 1.73 38.59 19.25
N ASP A 94 1.11 39.41 18.37
CA ASP A 94 1.32 40.87 18.26
C ASP A 94 0.05 41.71 18.51
N ILE A 95 -0.85 41.16 19.28
CA ILE A 95 -2.15 41.77 19.57
C ILE A 95 -2.09 42.91 20.58
N ILE A 96 -3.07 43.80 20.47
CA ILE A 96 -3.39 44.88 21.41
C ILE A 96 -4.89 44.72 21.76
N LEU A 97 -5.23 44.75 23.04
CA LEU A 97 -6.59 44.62 23.49
C LEU A 97 -7.25 45.99 23.75
N SER A 98 -8.55 46.12 23.46
CA SER A 98 -9.33 47.29 23.82
C SER A 98 -9.54 47.41 25.34
N GLU A 99 -9.82 48.59 25.85
CA GLU A 99 -10.17 48.80 27.27
C GLU A 99 -11.43 48.00 27.68
N TYR A 100 -12.34 47.77 26.76
CA TYR A 100 -13.59 47.03 27.01
C TYR A 100 -13.49 45.52 26.65
N PHE A 101 -12.27 45.02 26.44
CA PHE A 101 -12.04 43.64 25.99
C PHE A 101 -12.77 42.64 26.87
N ASN A 102 -12.57 42.65 28.18
CA ASN A 102 -13.13 41.63 29.08
C ASN A 102 -14.65 41.52 28.97
N ILE A 103 -15.35 42.66 29.00
CA ILE A 103 -16.80 42.69 28.98
C ILE A 103 -17.33 42.19 27.63
N ASN A 104 -16.74 42.69 26.55
CA ASN A 104 -17.21 42.37 25.22
C ASN A 104 -16.75 40.95 24.78
N PHE A 105 -15.63 40.47 25.28
CA PHE A 105 -15.18 39.12 25.06
C PHE A 105 -16.11 38.08 25.68
N GLU A 106 -16.58 38.30 26.91
CA GLU A 106 -17.59 37.44 27.53
C GLU A 106 -18.90 37.43 26.75
N LYS A 107 -19.39 38.58 26.30
CA LYS A 107 -20.56 38.69 25.43
C LYS A 107 -20.38 37.95 24.11
N THR A 108 -19.17 38.04 23.54
CA THR A 108 -18.82 37.36 22.27
C THR A 108 -18.87 35.83 22.44
N LYS A 109 -18.33 35.30 23.52
CA LYS A 109 -18.39 33.85 23.82
C LYS A 109 -19.83 33.35 23.94
N ILE A 110 -20.64 34.05 24.72
CA ILE A 110 -22.08 33.73 24.89
C ILE A 110 -22.81 33.79 23.53
N TYR A 111 -22.54 34.82 22.72
CA TYR A 111 -23.13 34.94 21.38
C TYR A 111 -22.70 33.76 20.49
N THR A 112 -21.43 33.41 20.48
CA THR A 112 -20.91 32.30 19.68
C THR A 112 -21.55 30.97 20.08
N GLU A 113 -21.62 30.66 21.38
CA GLU A 113 -22.24 29.43 21.90
C GLU A 113 -23.70 29.28 21.49
N ASN A 114 -24.44 30.37 21.47
CA ASN A 114 -25.85 30.39 21.06
C ASN A 114 -26.05 30.31 19.54
N ASN A 115 -24.99 30.52 18.74
CA ASN A 115 -25.05 30.62 17.28
C ASN A 115 -24.05 29.73 16.53
N LEU A 116 -23.56 28.64 17.15
CA LEU A 116 -22.57 27.73 16.57
C LEU A 116 -22.99 27.13 15.21
N ASN A 117 -24.28 26.99 14.98
CA ASN A 117 -24.84 26.44 13.74
C ASN A 117 -24.84 27.40 12.55
N ILE A 118 -24.67 28.72 12.80
CA ILE A 118 -24.67 29.74 11.77
C ILE A 118 -23.35 30.47 11.60
N ILE A 119 -22.45 30.39 12.57
CA ILE A 119 -21.16 31.05 12.54
C ILE A 119 -20.11 30.08 12.01
N ASP A 120 -19.44 30.43 10.93
CA ASP A 120 -18.21 29.77 10.48
C ASP A 120 -16.97 30.46 11.05
N PHE A 121 -16.91 31.79 10.92
CA PHE A 121 -15.89 32.67 11.48
C PHE A 121 -16.50 33.88 12.16
N LEU A 122 -15.85 34.35 13.25
CA LEU A 122 -16.20 35.61 13.92
C LEU A 122 -14.93 36.38 14.24
N PHE A 123 -14.70 37.51 13.57
CA PHE A 123 -13.56 38.37 13.85
C PHE A 123 -13.72 39.12 15.17
N LEU A 124 -12.66 39.10 15.98
CA LEU A 124 -12.53 39.96 17.16
C LEU A 124 -11.88 41.29 16.79
N GLY A 125 -11.22 41.33 15.63
CA GLY A 125 -10.62 42.49 15.00
C GLY A 125 -9.89 42.11 13.71
N TYR A 126 -9.85 43.05 12.79
CA TYR A 126 -9.13 42.94 11.52
C TYR A 126 -8.77 44.33 10.98
N HIS A 127 -7.89 44.41 9.95
CA HIS A 127 -7.52 45.69 9.33
C HIS A 127 -8.54 46.13 8.29
N THR A 128 -8.92 47.42 8.36
CA THR A 128 -9.81 48.09 7.37
C THR A 128 -9.04 49.19 6.63
N TYR A 129 -9.57 49.64 5.47
CA TYR A 129 -8.97 50.77 4.73
C TYR A 129 -8.91 52.07 5.54
N ASN A 130 -9.81 52.24 6.52
CA ASN A 130 -9.89 53.43 7.37
C ASN A 130 -9.06 53.33 8.66
N SER A 131 -8.38 52.24 8.91
CA SER A 131 -7.66 51.95 10.17
C SER A 131 -6.30 52.66 10.32
N ASN A 132 -5.96 53.59 9.41
CA ASN A 132 -4.71 54.34 9.48
C ASN A 132 -4.62 55.29 10.70
N ASN A 133 -5.73 55.55 11.38
CA ASN A 133 -5.74 56.25 12.65
C ASN A 133 -6.36 55.32 13.69
N LEU A 134 -5.50 54.52 14.35
CA LEU A 134 -5.84 53.80 15.58
C LEU A 134 -6.09 54.84 16.71
N ASP A 135 -7.16 55.58 16.60
CA ASP A 135 -7.68 56.26 17.77
C ASP A 135 -8.52 55.28 18.56
N ILE A 136 -7.81 54.51 19.39
CA ILE A 136 -8.36 53.54 20.34
C ILE A 136 -9.41 54.19 21.24
N ASN A 137 -9.37 55.49 21.37
CA ASN A 137 -10.27 56.32 22.19
C ASN A 137 -11.54 56.80 21.47
N SER A 138 -11.68 56.62 20.17
CA SER A 138 -12.84 57.12 19.43
C SER A 138 -14.12 56.27 19.57
N TYR A 139 -14.04 55.11 20.21
CA TYR A 139 -15.20 54.24 20.45
C TYR A 139 -15.78 54.43 21.86
N ILE A 140 -16.27 55.61 22.14
CA ILE A 140 -16.79 56.01 23.48
C ILE A 140 -18.19 55.46 23.77
N ASN A 141 -18.85 54.81 22.85
CA ASN A 141 -20.18 54.21 23.10
C ASN A 141 -20.11 52.70 23.28
N ASN A 142 -20.51 52.25 24.47
CA ASN A 142 -20.56 50.88 24.96
C ASN A 142 -21.59 49.98 24.20
N THR A 143 -21.65 50.09 22.87
CA THR A 143 -22.57 49.34 22.02
C THR A 143 -21.88 48.10 21.46
N PHE A 144 -21.96 46.99 22.20
CA PHE A 144 -21.58 45.69 21.69
C PHE A 144 -22.60 45.17 20.70
N SER A 145 -22.16 44.78 19.52
CA SER A 145 -22.97 44.03 18.55
C SER A 145 -22.13 43.02 17.79
N VAL A 146 -22.74 41.95 17.31
CA VAL A 146 -22.16 41.05 16.34
C VAL A 146 -22.93 41.26 15.04
N ILE A 147 -22.22 41.65 14.00
CA ILE A 147 -22.78 42.00 12.70
C ILE A 147 -22.16 41.15 11.59
N PRO A 148 -22.81 41.00 10.43
CA PRO A 148 -22.14 40.39 9.28
C PRO A 148 -20.90 41.19 8.90
N TYR A 149 -19.81 40.47 8.64
CA TYR A 149 -18.51 41.01 8.27
C TYR A 149 -18.61 41.86 6.97
N ASN A 150 -17.96 43.05 7.01
CA ASN A 150 -17.93 43.93 5.84
C ASN A 150 -16.80 43.59 4.88
N LYS A 151 -17.10 42.76 3.89
CA LYS A 151 -16.16 42.28 2.88
C LYS A 151 -15.48 43.40 2.08
N ASN A 152 -16.13 44.56 1.90
CA ASN A 152 -15.60 45.67 1.13
C ASN A 152 -14.58 46.50 1.90
N GLU A 153 -14.65 46.54 3.22
CA GLU A 153 -13.71 47.26 4.08
C GLU A 153 -12.55 46.41 4.53
N TYR A 154 -12.65 45.08 4.37
CA TYR A 154 -11.59 44.14 4.79
C TYR A 154 -10.31 44.30 3.95
N VAL A 155 -9.20 44.58 4.60
CA VAL A 155 -7.88 44.67 3.99
C VAL A 155 -7.02 43.44 4.28
N GLY A 156 -7.17 42.85 5.45
CA GLY A 156 -6.44 41.66 5.90
C GLY A 156 -6.38 41.55 7.43
N GLY A 157 -5.69 40.54 7.93
CA GLY A 157 -5.39 40.35 9.34
C GLY A 157 -6.13 39.18 10.00
N PHE A 158 -5.38 38.14 10.27
CA PHE A 158 -5.84 36.97 11.04
C PHE A 158 -5.39 37.04 12.50
N PHE A 159 -5.08 38.21 13.00
CA PHE A 159 -4.50 38.36 14.33
C PHE A 159 -5.46 38.00 15.48
N SER A 160 -6.80 37.99 15.24
CA SER A 160 -7.74 37.47 16.24
C SER A 160 -9.10 37.11 15.67
N TYR A 161 -9.51 35.85 15.84
CA TYR A 161 -10.79 35.38 15.38
C TYR A 161 -11.25 34.12 16.12
N ILE A 162 -12.55 33.85 16.05
CA ILE A 162 -13.18 32.57 16.43
C ILE A 162 -13.45 31.77 15.16
N ILE A 163 -13.21 30.47 15.22
CA ILE A 163 -13.54 29.53 14.16
C ILE A 163 -14.26 28.33 14.73
N THR A 164 -15.38 27.95 14.12
CA THR A 164 -16.11 26.73 14.46
C THR A 164 -15.60 25.53 13.67
N LYS A 165 -15.94 24.32 14.11
CA LYS A 165 -15.64 23.10 13.34
C LYS A 165 -16.20 23.17 11.91
N ASN A 166 -17.42 23.69 11.75
CA ASN A 166 -18.03 23.87 10.43
C ASN A 166 -17.24 24.85 9.56
N GLY A 167 -16.78 25.97 10.13
CA GLY A 167 -15.94 26.94 9.44
C GLY A 167 -14.57 26.34 9.06
N ALA A 168 -13.94 25.58 9.95
CA ALA A 168 -12.71 24.87 9.67
C ALA A 168 -12.87 23.84 8.54
N GLN A 169 -13.95 23.06 8.56
CA GLN A 169 -14.26 22.08 7.52
C GLN A 169 -14.41 22.76 6.14
N LYS A 170 -15.25 23.80 6.04
CA LYS A 170 -15.46 24.54 4.78
C LYS A 170 -14.18 25.19 4.26
N MET A 171 -13.36 25.73 5.16
CA MET A 171 -12.10 26.38 4.78
C MET A 171 -11.08 25.37 4.27
N LEU A 172 -10.93 24.24 4.94
CA LEU A 172 -10.04 23.15 4.51
C LEU A 172 -10.52 22.53 3.19
N GLU A 173 -11.82 22.36 2.98
CA GLU A 173 -12.39 21.92 1.70
C GLU A 173 -12.09 22.92 0.58
N TYR A 174 -12.27 24.22 0.84
CA TYR A 174 -11.91 25.25 -0.13
C TYR A 174 -10.44 25.21 -0.50
N ILE A 175 -9.54 25.11 0.51
CA ILE A 175 -8.09 25.04 0.30
C ILE A 175 -7.70 23.79 -0.45
N ASN A 176 -8.27 22.63 -0.10
CA ASN A 176 -7.99 21.37 -0.79
C ASN A 176 -8.37 21.40 -2.28
N ASN A 177 -9.41 22.15 -2.62
CA ASN A 177 -9.88 22.27 -4.01
C ASN A 177 -9.14 23.34 -4.81
N ASN A 178 -8.75 24.46 -4.18
CA ASN A 178 -8.25 25.65 -4.86
C ASN A 178 -6.80 25.98 -4.58
N GLY A 179 -6.19 25.40 -3.52
CA GLY A 179 -4.91 25.80 -2.97
C GLY A 179 -4.96 27.15 -2.24
N ILE A 180 -3.80 27.57 -1.72
CA ILE A 180 -3.59 28.87 -1.07
C ILE A 180 -2.86 29.78 -2.05
N LYS A 181 -3.60 30.56 -2.82
CA LYS A 181 -3.07 31.43 -3.88
C LYS A 181 -2.79 32.86 -3.43
N HIS A 182 -3.38 33.25 -2.32
CA HIS A 182 -3.29 34.58 -1.69
C HIS A 182 -2.86 34.42 -0.24
N GLY A 183 -2.69 35.53 0.50
CA GLY A 183 -2.55 35.45 1.94
C GLY A 183 -3.69 34.63 2.55
N ILE A 184 -3.39 33.87 3.60
CA ILE A 184 -4.37 32.96 4.23
C ILE A 184 -5.63 33.68 4.70
N ASP A 185 -5.46 34.92 5.17
CA ASP A 185 -6.51 35.83 5.58
C ASP A 185 -7.37 36.30 4.41
N TYR A 186 -6.82 36.49 3.22
CA TYR A 186 -7.55 36.89 2.03
C TYR A 186 -8.50 35.79 1.51
N LEU A 187 -8.26 34.54 1.86
CA LEU A 187 -9.16 33.44 1.47
C LEU A 187 -10.58 33.63 2.02
N LEU A 188 -10.74 34.29 3.17
CA LEU A 188 -12.07 34.60 3.71
C LEU A 188 -12.83 35.61 2.81
N LYS A 189 -12.12 36.48 2.13
CA LYS A 189 -12.74 37.44 1.21
C LYS A 189 -13.28 36.81 -0.07
N ILE A 190 -12.67 35.72 -0.52
CA ILE A 190 -12.99 35.07 -1.80
C ILE A 190 -13.81 33.79 -1.66
N ASN A 191 -13.95 33.24 -0.45
CA ASN A 191 -14.76 32.06 -0.21
C ASN A 191 -16.19 32.43 0.20
N ASP A 192 -17.08 32.46 -0.78
CA ASP A 192 -18.49 32.86 -0.57
C ASP A 192 -19.34 31.79 0.17
N SER A 193 -18.79 30.63 0.48
CA SER A 193 -19.51 29.59 1.23
C SER A 193 -19.51 29.81 2.74
N LEU A 194 -18.72 30.77 3.23
CA LEU A 194 -18.51 31.04 4.65
C LEU A 194 -19.53 32.06 5.19
N HIS A 195 -20.05 31.78 6.37
CA HIS A 195 -20.82 32.73 7.17
C HIS A 195 -19.89 33.42 8.16
N ILE A 196 -19.48 34.64 7.83
CA ILE A 196 -18.48 35.40 8.58
C ILE A 196 -19.15 36.58 9.26
N TYR A 197 -18.83 36.78 10.52
CA TYR A 197 -19.29 37.84 11.39
C TYR A 197 -18.14 38.63 11.98
N GLU A 198 -18.41 39.79 12.53
CA GLU A 198 -17.46 40.62 13.26
C GLU A 198 -18.06 41.15 14.54
N VAL A 199 -17.23 41.34 15.54
CA VAL A 199 -17.57 42.06 16.76
C VAL A 199 -17.41 43.58 16.49
N PHE A 200 -18.47 44.35 16.68
CA PHE A 200 -18.42 45.77 16.55
C PHE A 200 -18.74 46.47 17.88
N PRO A 201 -17.87 47.41 18.30
CA PRO A 201 -16.56 47.74 17.76
C PRO A 201 -15.52 46.62 18.00
N ASN A 202 -14.46 46.60 17.20
CA ASN A 202 -13.38 45.64 17.35
C ASN A 202 -12.82 45.66 18.78
N ILE A 203 -12.53 44.50 19.33
CA ILE A 203 -11.99 44.34 20.70
C ILE A 203 -10.52 43.95 20.72
N VAL A 204 -9.97 43.53 19.57
CA VAL A 204 -8.57 43.19 19.38
C VAL A 204 -8.02 43.99 18.20
N PHE A 205 -6.79 44.44 18.32
CA PHE A 205 -6.07 45.23 17.33
C PHE A 205 -4.67 44.64 17.13
N SER A 206 -4.04 44.95 16.01
CA SER A 206 -2.61 44.76 15.75
C SER A 206 -2.04 45.98 15.06
N LYS A 207 -0.73 46.23 15.19
CA LYS A 207 -0.09 47.36 14.51
C LYS A 207 -0.15 47.11 12.99
N TRP A 208 -0.72 48.07 12.27
CA TRP A 208 -0.64 48.11 10.82
C TRP A 208 0.80 48.38 10.37
N VAL A 209 1.26 47.55 9.44
CA VAL A 209 2.60 47.69 8.83
C VAL A 209 2.42 48.05 7.37
N SER A 210 2.63 49.29 6.99
CA SER A 210 2.75 49.64 5.57
C SER A 210 4.10 49.18 5.03
N ASN A 211 4.17 48.83 3.74
CA ASN A 211 5.43 48.49 3.06
C ASN A 211 6.50 49.59 3.08
N ILE A 212 6.15 50.78 3.58
CA ILE A 212 7.01 51.99 3.62
C ILE A 212 7.62 52.19 5.00
N ASP A 213 7.04 51.61 6.06
CA ASP A 213 7.52 51.76 7.42
C ASP A 213 8.42 50.62 7.85
N ASN A 214 9.74 50.82 7.77
CA ASN A 214 10.77 49.90 8.22
C ASN A 214 10.83 49.70 9.75
N SER A 215 10.06 50.45 10.53
CA SER A 215 10.06 50.40 12.00
C SER A 215 9.20 49.23 12.57
N ALA A 216 8.40 48.62 11.75
CA ALA A 216 7.48 47.60 12.20
C ALA A 216 8.17 46.23 12.41
N ASP A 217 7.81 45.59 13.50
CA ASP A 217 8.29 44.26 13.90
C ASP A 217 7.51 43.13 13.20
N SER A 218 7.51 43.09 11.87
CA SER A 218 6.89 42.02 11.10
C SER A 218 7.93 41.10 10.50
N ASN A 219 7.92 39.84 10.90
CA ASN A 219 8.76 38.80 10.29
C ASN A 219 8.31 38.45 8.88
N ILE A 220 7.00 38.55 8.60
CA ILE A 220 6.41 38.15 7.32
C ILE A 220 6.79 39.13 6.21
N GLN A 221 6.76 40.42 6.48
CA GLN A 221 6.97 41.43 5.45
C GLN A 221 8.47 41.73 5.17
N LYS A 222 9.33 41.58 6.18
CA LYS A 222 10.78 41.81 6.04
C LYS A 222 11.54 40.70 5.35
N ASP A 223 10.97 39.51 5.32
CA ASP A 223 11.65 38.35 4.78
C ASP A 223 11.28 38.13 3.31
N ILE A 224 12.27 38.20 2.44
CA ILE A 224 12.14 38.00 0.99
C ILE A 224 12.58 36.62 0.51
N GLU A 225 12.98 35.71 1.44
CA GLU A 225 13.35 34.36 1.05
C GLU A 225 12.16 33.60 0.45
N CYS A 226 12.37 33.03 -0.72
CA CYS A 226 11.35 32.27 -1.46
C CYS A 226 11.75 30.81 -1.58
N PHE A 227 10.74 29.91 -1.64
CA PHE A 227 10.97 28.56 -2.11
C PHE A 227 11.16 28.54 -3.63
N ASN A 228 12.12 27.78 -4.10
CA ASN A 228 12.20 27.43 -5.50
C ASN A 228 11.33 26.18 -5.76
N PHE A 229 10.09 26.36 -6.16
CA PHE A 229 9.18 25.24 -6.47
C PHE A 229 9.63 24.39 -7.65
N ASP A 230 10.54 24.89 -8.48
CA ASP A 230 11.08 24.16 -9.62
C ASP A 230 12.19 23.18 -9.22
N SER A 231 12.75 23.33 -8.01
CA SER A 231 13.78 22.42 -7.50
C SER A 231 13.24 21.06 -7.02
N ILE A 232 11.93 20.90 -6.88
CA ILE A 232 11.31 19.63 -6.42
C ILE A 232 11.04 18.72 -7.61
N TYR A 233 12.06 18.10 -8.17
CA TYR A 233 11.86 17.24 -9.35
C TYR A 233 12.02 15.74 -9.12
N ASN A 234 12.46 15.25 -7.96
CA ASN A 234 12.92 13.87 -7.85
C ASN A 234 12.52 13.09 -6.59
N TYR A 235 11.36 13.34 -5.98
CA TYR A 235 10.86 12.41 -4.95
C TYR A 235 10.32 11.09 -5.52
N ASN A 236 10.66 10.77 -6.74
CA ASN A 236 10.01 9.76 -7.58
C ASN A 236 10.02 8.35 -7.01
N ASN A 237 10.89 8.08 -6.03
CA ASN A 237 11.07 6.76 -5.45
C ASN A 237 11.06 6.79 -3.91
N TYR A 238 10.56 7.85 -3.30
CA TYR A 238 10.51 7.99 -1.84
C TYR A 238 9.11 8.34 -1.37
N TYR A 239 8.70 7.82 -0.22
CA TYR A 239 7.56 8.32 0.53
C TYR A 239 8.03 8.95 1.84
N PHE A 240 7.32 9.96 2.28
CA PHE A 240 7.67 10.76 3.42
C PHE A 240 6.84 10.38 4.65
N LEU A 241 7.51 10.05 5.75
CA LEU A 241 6.90 9.79 7.05
C LEU A 241 7.11 11.00 7.95
N LYS A 242 6.10 11.88 8.00
CA LYS A 242 6.13 13.12 8.77
C LYS A 242 6.32 12.84 10.26
N ASN A 243 7.22 13.60 10.91
CA ASN A 243 7.54 13.52 12.34
C ASN A 243 8.04 12.16 12.84
N LEU A 244 8.44 11.27 11.95
CA LEU A 244 8.95 9.95 12.29
C LEU A 244 10.40 9.80 11.84
N ASP A 245 11.21 9.16 12.67
CA ASP A 245 12.57 8.74 12.38
C ASP A 245 12.81 7.31 12.88
N ILE A 246 13.95 6.76 12.55
CA ILE A 246 14.43 5.49 13.06
C ILE A 246 15.70 5.76 13.87
N ILE A 247 15.66 5.39 15.14
CA ILE A 247 16.83 5.43 16.00
C ILE A 247 17.73 4.26 15.66
N ASN A 248 19.04 4.52 15.57
CA ASN A 248 20.07 3.56 15.18
C ASN A 248 19.80 3.00 13.77
N ASN A 249 20.70 2.76 12.97
CA ASN A 249 20.75 2.35 11.57
C ASN A 249 21.21 3.50 10.65
N ASP A 250 21.91 4.48 11.24
CA ASP A 250 22.56 5.53 10.44
C ASP A 250 23.69 4.89 9.63
N PHE A 251 23.57 4.96 8.32
CA PHE A 251 24.59 4.52 7.39
C PHE A 251 25.69 5.59 7.25
N LYS A 252 25.25 6.84 7.10
CA LYS A 252 26.11 8.00 6.89
C LYS A 252 25.38 9.29 7.26
N TYR A 253 26.12 10.24 7.78
CA TYR A 253 25.63 11.63 7.88
C TYR A 253 26.12 12.44 6.69
N TYR A 254 25.20 13.13 6.02
CA TYR A 254 25.48 14.06 4.93
C TYR A 254 24.95 15.45 5.30
N ASN A 255 25.85 16.41 5.40
CA ASN A 255 25.52 17.77 5.86
C ASN A 255 24.82 18.57 4.75
N SER A 256 23.55 18.31 4.53
CA SER A 256 22.67 19.10 3.67
C SER A 256 21.28 19.16 4.25
N ASN A 257 20.65 20.34 4.12
CA ASN A 257 19.23 20.55 4.42
C ASN A 257 18.39 20.53 3.13
N ASN A 258 19.02 20.29 1.98
CA ASN A 258 18.35 20.20 0.69
C ASN A 258 17.95 18.75 0.43
N ILE A 259 16.67 18.52 0.21
CA ILE A 259 16.13 17.18 -0.02
C ILE A 259 16.69 16.57 -1.32
N ASP A 260 16.87 17.36 -2.37
CA ASP A 260 17.44 16.86 -3.64
C ASP A 260 18.88 16.38 -3.49
N ASP A 261 19.70 17.09 -2.68
CA ASP A 261 21.06 16.66 -2.36
C ASP A 261 21.03 15.33 -1.56
N LEU A 262 20.12 15.21 -0.60
CA LEU A 262 19.96 13.99 0.20
C LEU A 262 19.46 12.81 -0.64
N ILE A 263 18.58 13.05 -1.60
CA ILE A 263 18.15 12.06 -2.58
C ILE A 263 19.31 11.60 -3.45
N ASN A 264 20.05 12.54 -4.01
CA ASN A 264 21.19 12.25 -4.86
C ASN A 264 22.26 11.47 -4.09
N GLU A 265 22.59 11.92 -2.88
CA GLU A 265 23.56 11.21 -2.02
C GLU A 265 23.04 9.82 -1.63
N SER A 266 21.77 9.69 -1.26
CA SER A 266 21.14 8.40 -0.94
C SER A 266 21.15 7.42 -2.12
N ASN A 267 21.03 7.92 -3.35
CA ASN A 267 21.03 7.06 -4.55
C ASN A 267 22.42 6.57 -4.94
N ASN A 268 23.48 7.13 -4.38
CA ASN A 268 24.85 6.65 -4.60
C ASN A 268 25.14 5.33 -3.87
N TYR A 269 24.25 4.88 -2.98
CA TYR A 269 24.48 3.69 -2.14
C TYR A 269 23.27 2.76 -2.23
N ASP A 270 23.53 1.52 -2.65
CA ASP A 270 22.49 0.47 -2.71
C ASP A 270 21.95 0.08 -1.33
N ASP A 271 22.83 0.16 -0.31
CA ASP A 271 22.49 -0.16 1.09
C ASP A 271 21.66 0.92 1.78
N VAL A 272 21.51 2.10 1.19
CA VAL A 272 20.70 3.17 1.76
C VAL A 272 19.25 3.00 1.33
N VAL A 273 18.38 2.78 2.31
CA VAL A 273 16.94 2.54 2.10
C VAL A 273 16.07 3.71 2.52
N ALA A 274 16.63 4.66 3.25
CA ALA A 274 15.92 5.87 3.69
C ALA A 274 16.91 6.97 4.04
N PHE A 275 16.40 8.19 4.21
CA PHE A 275 17.14 9.29 4.84
C PHE A 275 16.17 10.19 5.62
N ASN A 276 16.63 10.85 6.66
CA ASN A 276 15.85 11.84 7.36
C ASN A 276 16.20 13.28 6.94
N THR A 277 15.34 14.21 7.23
CA THR A 277 15.51 15.63 6.89
C THR A 277 16.66 16.31 7.61
N LEU A 278 17.26 15.66 8.63
CA LEU A 278 18.47 16.16 9.32
C LEU A 278 19.76 15.70 8.64
N GLY A 279 19.69 14.93 7.55
CA GLY A 279 20.86 14.49 6.77
C GLY A 279 21.38 13.11 7.13
N PHE A 280 20.69 12.32 7.95
CA PHE A 280 21.09 10.95 8.25
C PHE A 280 20.51 9.97 7.23
N LEU A 281 21.40 9.35 6.47
CA LEU A 281 21.11 8.26 5.56
C LEU A 281 20.96 6.96 6.38
N LYS A 282 19.95 6.15 6.10
CA LYS A 282 19.58 4.97 6.88
C LYS A 282 19.76 3.70 6.05
N SER A 283 20.44 2.72 6.62
CA SER A 283 20.62 1.39 6.00
C SER A 283 19.47 0.44 6.25
N LYS A 284 18.61 0.73 7.23
CA LYS A 284 17.46 -0.09 7.58
C LYS A 284 16.27 0.75 8.02
N VAL A 285 15.07 0.35 7.59
CA VAL A 285 13.80 0.88 8.09
C VAL A 285 13.04 -0.25 8.75
N ASP A 286 12.97 -0.22 10.08
CA ASP A 286 12.14 -1.12 10.86
C ASP A 286 10.91 -0.35 11.33
N THR A 287 9.74 -0.71 10.81
CA THR A 287 8.48 -0.03 11.12
C THR A 287 8.06 -0.19 12.58
N THR A 288 8.61 -1.17 13.30
CA THR A 288 8.39 -1.36 14.74
C THR A 288 9.19 -0.39 15.59
N ASN A 289 10.25 0.21 15.03
CA ASN A 289 11.17 1.12 15.70
C ASN A 289 11.03 2.58 15.21
N LEU A 290 9.92 2.91 14.57
CA LEU A 290 9.60 4.28 14.22
C LEU A 290 9.29 5.08 15.50
N VAL A 291 10.03 6.15 15.69
CA VAL A 291 9.91 7.03 16.86
C VAL A 291 9.72 8.47 16.41
N ARG A 292 9.08 9.26 17.26
CA ARG A 292 9.09 10.71 17.09
C ARG A 292 10.42 11.25 17.61
N SER A 293 11.23 11.79 16.72
CA SER A 293 12.50 12.39 17.13
C SER A 293 12.27 13.73 17.87
N GLU A 294 12.91 13.91 19.01
CA GLU A 294 12.90 15.19 19.74
C GLU A 294 13.60 16.33 18.99
N TYR A 295 14.47 15.98 18.03
CA TYR A 295 15.19 16.93 17.18
C TYR A 295 14.35 17.36 15.96
N PHE A 296 13.25 16.67 15.67
CA PHE A 296 12.41 17.00 14.53
C PHE A 296 11.48 18.16 14.84
N LYS A 297 11.45 19.09 13.91
CA LYS A 297 10.44 20.15 13.83
C LYS A 297 9.20 19.58 13.12
N GLU A 298 8.12 20.34 13.13
CA GLU A 298 6.81 19.88 12.62
C GLU A 298 6.83 19.37 11.17
N HIS A 299 7.83 19.77 10.38
CA HIS A 299 7.96 19.39 8.96
C HIS A 299 9.12 18.42 8.70
N ASP A 300 9.82 18.01 9.73
CA ASP A 300 10.87 17.02 9.61
C ASP A 300 10.28 15.60 9.55
N GLY A 301 11.05 14.68 9.01
CA GLY A 301 10.64 13.30 8.92
C GLY A 301 11.62 12.44 8.13
N LEU A 302 11.18 11.22 7.86
CA LEU A 302 11.93 10.20 7.20
C LEU A 302 11.42 10.00 5.77
N PHE A 303 12.32 10.07 4.80
CA PHE A 303 12.10 9.68 3.41
C PHE A 303 12.52 8.23 3.22
N VAL A 304 11.60 7.35 2.84
CA VAL A 304 11.85 5.91 2.62
C VAL A 304 11.74 5.61 1.13
N LYS A 305 12.73 4.91 0.58
CA LYS A 305 12.69 4.48 -0.83
C LYS A 305 11.47 3.58 -1.09
N LEU A 306 10.68 3.90 -2.11
CA LEU A 306 9.51 3.10 -2.52
C LEU A 306 9.92 1.74 -3.06
N ASP A 307 11.06 1.67 -3.72
CA ASP A 307 11.65 0.46 -4.28
C ASP A 307 12.57 -0.25 -3.27
N ARG A 308 12.33 -0.07 -1.98
CA ARG A 308 13.11 -0.71 -0.95
C ARG A 308 13.13 -2.22 -1.17
N ILE A 309 14.35 -2.76 -1.22
CA ILE A 309 14.58 -4.20 -1.22
C ILE A 309 14.69 -4.68 0.22
N TYR A 310 13.94 -5.71 0.56
CA TYR A 310 14.01 -6.39 1.84
C TYR A 310 14.97 -7.57 1.76
N ASN A 311 16.04 -7.51 2.55
CA ASN A 311 17.02 -8.58 2.64
C ASN A 311 16.50 -9.69 3.54
N VAL A 312 16.49 -10.91 3.02
CA VAL A 312 15.99 -12.10 3.71
C VAL A 312 17.09 -13.14 3.83
N LYS A 313 17.40 -13.56 5.07
CA LYS A 313 18.34 -14.65 5.34
C LYS A 313 17.60 -15.97 5.47
N LEU A 314 18.04 -17.01 4.76
CA LEU A 314 17.54 -18.37 4.89
C LEU A 314 18.39 -19.18 5.86
N ILE A 315 17.75 -19.93 6.76
CA ILE A 315 18.36 -20.84 7.73
C ILE A 315 17.66 -22.19 7.61
N CYS A 316 18.42 -23.28 7.55
CA CYS A 316 17.83 -24.61 7.52
C CYS A 316 18.62 -25.59 8.39
N ASP A 317 18.06 -26.77 8.69
CA ASP A 317 18.64 -27.75 9.58
C ASP A 317 19.51 -28.82 8.88
N TRP A 318 19.73 -28.72 7.56
CA TRP A 318 20.50 -29.74 6.81
C TRP A 318 21.69 -29.19 6.01
N CYS A 319 21.82 -27.87 5.85
CA CYS A 319 22.96 -27.28 5.14
C CYS A 319 23.20 -25.83 5.56
N THR A 320 24.25 -25.20 5.06
CA THR A 320 24.56 -23.79 5.34
C THR A 320 23.62 -22.84 4.62
N SER A 321 23.54 -21.59 5.09
CA SER A 321 22.73 -20.53 4.45
C SER A 321 23.10 -20.34 2.96
N SER A 322 24.38 -20.36 2.60
CA SER A 322 24.80 -20.24 1.19
C SER A 322 24.33 -21.43 0.34
N GLN A 323 24.32 -22.63 0.89
CA GLN A 323 23.83 -23.82 0.17
C GLN A 323 22.31 -23.81 0.00
N VAL A 324 21.57 -23.43 1.03
CA VAL A 324 20.12 -23.37 0.94
C VAL A 324 19.65 -22.27 -0.03
N ILE A 325 20.34 -21.14 -0.08
CA ILE A 325 20.06 -20.08 -1.06
C ILE A 325 20.15 -20.62 -2.49
N ASN A 326 21.19 -21.37 -2.82
CA ASN A 326 21.34 -21.96 -4.15
C ASN A 326 20.21 -22.94 -4.48
N GLN A 327 19.71 -23.71 -3.50
CA GLN A 327 18.56 -24.61 -3.70
C GLN A 327 17.26 -23.86 -4.01
N PHE A 328 17.07 -22.67 -3.43
CA PHE A 328 15.85 -21.88 -3.61
C PHE A 328 15.93 -20.87 -4.77
N SER A 329 17.15 -20.54 -5.23
CA SER A 329 17.37 -19.50 -6.24
C SER A 329 16.69 -19.75 -7.58
N ASN A 330 16.49 -21.02 -7.96
CA ASN A 330 15.84 -21.39 -9.22
C ASN A 330 14.38 -20.90 -9.31
N MET A 331 13.74 -20.65 -8.17
CA MET A 331 12.35 -20.22 -8.12
C MET A 331 12.14 -18.71 -8.03
N CYS A 332 13.21 -17.91 -8.07
CA CYS A 332 13.17 -16.44 -8.10
C CYS A 332 13.15 -15.89 -9.54
N LYS A 333 12.96 -14.59 -9.66
CA LYS A 333 12.94 -13.87 -10.96
C LYS A 333 14.32 -13.52 -11.50
N GLY A 334 15.40 -13.97 -10.84
CA GLY A 334 16.80 -13.71 -11.16
C GLY A 334 17.52 -12.99 -10.03
N ASP A 335 18.85 -13.06 -10.00
CA ASP A 335 19.75 -12.41 -9.02
C ASP A 335 19.31 -12.57 -7.56
N TYR A 336 18.79 -13.76 -7.21
CA TYR A 336 18.24 -14.06 -5.88
C TYR A 336 17.07 -13.11 -5.48
N LYS A 337 16.41 -12.49 -6.45
CA LYS A 337 15.34 -11.49 -6.24
C LYS A 337 13.98 -11.99 -6.67
N TRP A 338 12.99 -11.54 -5.93
CA TRP A 338 11.60 -11.61 -6.30
C TRP A 338 10.94 -10.25 -5.96
N ASN A 339 10.64 -9.47 -6.99
CA ASN A 339 10.12 -8.12 -6.83
C ASN A 339 11.03 -7.29 -5.88
N ASN A 340 10.55 -6.94 -4.69
CA ASN A 340 11.29 -6.18 -3.68
C ASN A 340 11.90 -7.05 -2.55
N ILE A 341 12.02 -8.35 -2.76
CA ILE A 341 12.66 -9.28 -1.82
C ILE A 341 13.96 -9.79 -2.43
N LYS A 342 15.03 -9.79 -1.66
CA LYS A 342 16.34 -10.37 -2.03
C LYS A 342 16.79 -11.34 -0.97
N ILE A 343 17.12 -12.55 -1.37
CA ILE A 343 17.76 -13.52 -0.49
C ILE A 343 19.26 -13.23 -0.43
N VAL A 344 19.82 -13.19 0.78
CA VAL A 344 21.22 -12.87 1.03
C VAL A 344 21.88 -13.94 1.91
N ASP A 345 23.18 -14.15 1.72
CA ASP A 345 23.99 -15.12 2.46
C ASP A 345 24.90 -14.52 3.53
N ASN A 346 24.78 -13.22 3.74
CA ASN A 346 25.52 -12.48 4.76
C ASN A 346 24.64 -12.18 5.99
N ASP A 347 25.25 -11.63 7.06
CA ASP A 347 24.59 -11.28 8.31
C ASP A 347 24.40 -9.76 8.47
N ILE A 348 24.55 -9.00 7.36
CA ILE A 348 24.51 -7.54 7.38
C ILE A 348 23.15 -7.07 6.83
N ASN A 349 22.52 -6.14 7.53
CA ASN A 349 21.26 -5.50 7.10
C ASN A 349 20.13 -6.48 6.76
N ILE A 350 19.96 -7.51 7.58
CA ILE A 350 18.85 -8.46 7.42
C ILE A 350 17.55 -7.86 7.94
N ASP A 351 16.54 -7.85 7.07
CA ASP A 351 15.19 -7.38 7.41
C ASP A 351 14.32 -8.52 7.96
N TYR A 352 14.42 -9.69 7.35
CA TYR A 352 13.65 -10.87 7.71
C TYR A 352 14.50 -12.12 7.69
N TYR A 353 14.09 -13.10 8.50
CA TYR A 353 14.68 -14.43 8.55
C TYR A 353 13.64 -15.45 8.13
N VAL A 354 14.07 -16.47 7.41
CA VAL A 354 13.26 -17.63 7.09
C VAL A 354 13.97 -18.86 7.63
N ILE A 355 13.31 -19.56 8.52
CA ILE A 355 13.77 -20.84 9.03
C ILE A 355 13.01 -21.95 8.33
N ILE A 356 13.73 -22.93 7.77
CA ILE A 356 13.14 -24.06 7.10
C ILE A 356 13.31 -25.28 8.00
N ASN A 357 12.20 -25.89 8.35
CA ASN A 357 12.03 -27.01 9.26
C ASN A 357 12.29 -26.68 10.73
N ARG A 358 13.53 -26.41 11.14
CA ARG A 358 13.90 -26.25 12.55
C ARG A 358 14.78 -25.04 12.80
N VAL A 359 14.68 -24.55 14.02
CA VAL A 359 15.64 -23.60 14.56
C VAL A 359 16.97 -24.29 14.84
N ILE A 360 18.07 -23.70 14.37
CA ILE A 360 19.43 -24.16 14.69
C ILE A 360 19.96 -23.30 15.83
N CYS A 361 20.43 -23.94 16.91
CA CYS A 361 20.81 -23.27 18.16
C CYS A 361 21.97 -22.25 18.04
N ASN A 362 22.77 -22.28 16.97
CA ASN A 362 23.93 -21.42 16.79
C ASN A 362 23.75 -20.30 15.75
N GLU A 363 22.58 -20.16 15.16
CA GLU A 363 22.30 -19.11 14.19
C GLU A 363 21.47 -18.00 14.84
N TYR A 364 21.90 -16.74 14.62
CA TYR A 364 21.12 -15.59 15.08
C TYR A 364 19.94 -15.32 14.16
N TYR A 365 18.80 -15.08 14.75
CA TYR A 365 17.60 -14.57 14.08
C TYR A 365 16.78 -13.70 15.05
N ASN A 366 15.98 -12.79 14.50
CA ASN A 366 15.00 -12.03 15.28
C ASN A 366 13.62 -12.72 15.20
N PRO A 367 13.11 -13.32 16.29
CA PRO A 367 11.85 -14.07 16.25
C PRO A 367 10.68 -13.28 15.64
N LYS A 368 10.55 -12.00 15.99
CA LYS A 368 9.46 -11.13 15.48
C LYS A 368 9.56 -10.76 13.99
N LYS A 369 10.68 -11.07 13.37
CA LYS A 369 10.94 -10.90 11.93
C LYS A 369 11.26 -12.24 11.25
N THR A 370 10.93 -13.34 11.90
CA THR A 370 11.21 -14.70 11.43
C THR A 370 9.95 -15.41 10.97
N ILE A 371 10.02 -15.98 9.78
CA ILE A 371 8.99 -16.84 9.19
C ILE A 371 9.51 -18.28 9.25
N LEU A 372 8.76 -19.18 9.88
CA LEU A 372 9.11 -20.60 9.97
C LEU A 372 8.29 -21.42 8.97
N PHE A 373 8.96 -22.07 8.02
CA PHE A 373 8.37 -23.07 7.12
C PHE A 373 8.69 -24.47 7.62
N GLN A 374 7.74 -25.15 8.21
CA GLN A 374 7.89 -26.54 8.62
C GLN A 374 7.45 -27.45 7.46
N MET A 375 8.38 -27.81 6.59
CA MET A 375 8.09 -28.59 5.36
C MET A 375 7.79 -30.05 5.64
N GLU A 376 8.35 -30.61 6.73
CA GLU A 376 8.01 -31.96 7.17
C GLU A 376 6.66 -31.96 7.93
N PRO A 377 5.86 -33.02 7.83
CA PRO A 377 4.49 -32.99 8.30
C PRO A 377 4.39 -33.08 9.82
N TYR A 378 3.56 -32.22 10.39
CA TYR A 378 2.99 -32.48 11.70
C TYR A 378 1.86 -33.51 11.54
N CYS A 379 1.90 -34.60 12.29
CA CYS A 379 0.89 -35.62 12.30
C CYS A 379 0.25 -35.73 13.69
N GLU A 380 -1.04 -35.49 13.75
CA GLU A 380 -1.80 -35.62 15.03
C GLU A 380 -1.88 -37.06 15.48
N ASN A 381 -1.99 -37.98 14.52
CA ASN A 381 -2.09 -39.41 14.79
C ASN A 381 -1.05 -40.18 13.97
N ILE A 382 -0.13 -40.82 14.66
CA ILE A 382 0.86 -41.69 14.02
C ILE A 382 0.27 -43.00 13.50
N ASN A 383 -0.87 -43.43 14.02
CA ASN A 383 -1.62 -44.59 13.57
C ASN A 383 -2.70 -44.16 12.57
N GLN A 384 -2.37 -44.11 11.31
CA GLN A 384 -3.29 -43.71 10.25
C GLN A 384 -3.93 -44.96 9.58
N ASN A 385 -5.14 -44.82 9.06
CA ASN A 385 -5.77 -45.85 8.19
C ASN A 385 -4.90 -46.17 6.96
N TRP A 386 -4.02 -45.30 6.62
CA TRP A 386 -3.06 -45.40 5.52
C TRP A 386 -1.79 -46.17 5.88
N GLY A 387 -1.50 -46.31 7.16
CA GLY A 387 -0.32 -47.00 7.73
C GLY A 387 0.22 -46.31 8.96
N ILE A 388 1.17 -46.95 9.61
CA ILE A 388 1.83 -46.37 10.80
C ILE A 388 2.99 -45.50 10.37
N LYS A 389 3.01 -44.26 10.84
CA LYS A 389 4.14 -43.35 10.65
C LYS A 389 5.29 -43.75 11.59
N THR A 390 6.45 -44.03 11.03
CA THR A 390 7.62 -44.51 11.78
C THR A 390 8.71 -43.44 11.97
N TRP A 391 8.65 -42.36 11.17
CA TRP A 391 9.67 -41.31 11.19
C TRP A 391 9.06 -39.91 11.30
N GLY A 392 9.57 -39.12 12.25
CA GLY A 392 9.49 -37.69 12.30
C GLY A 392 8.07 -37.10 12.37
N SER A 393 7.31 -37.39 13.45
CA SER A 393 6.31 -36.38 13.82
C SER A 393 7.03 -35.13 14.29
N TRP A 394 6.86 -34.04 13.60
CA TRP A 394 7.45 -32.76 13.99
C TRP A 394 6.56 -32.08 14.99
N GLU A 395 7.14 -31.54 16.07
CA GLU A 395 6.38 -30.77 17.05
C GLU A 395 5.81 -29.53 16.37
N ASN A 396 4.63 -29.12 16.82
CA ASN A 396 4.07 -27.84 16.40
C ASN A 396 4.84 -26.73 17.10
N PRO A 397 5.54 -25.83 16.38
CA PRO A 397 6.27 -24.75 16.98
C PRO A 397 5.32 -23.77 17.69
N ASP A 398 5.80 -23.14 18.75
CA ASP A 398 5.05 -22.06 19.42
C ASP A 398 4.98 -20.84 18.47
N GLU A 399 3.80 -20.59 17.96
CA GLU A 399 3.54 -19.53 16.99
C GLU A 399 3.77 -18.13 17.55
N SER A 400 3.64 -17.95 18.86
CA SER A 400 3.86 -16.65 19.50
C SER A 400 5.33 -16.18 19.41
N ASN A 401 6.25 -17.10 19.14
CA ASN A 401 7.68 -16.82 19.02
C ASN A 401 8.12 -16.38 17.62
N PHE A 402 7.21 -16.39 16.62
CA PHE A 402 7.56 -16.08 15.24
C PHE A 402 6.62 -15.05 14.64
N LEU A 403 7.06 -14.38 13.58
CA LEU A 403 6.20 -13.52 12.78
C LEU A 403 5.06 -14.35 12.14
N GLU A 404 5.43 -15.48 11.54
CA GLU A 404 4.47 -16.45 11.00
C GLU A 404 5.07 -17.86 11.05
N VAL A 405 4.21 -18.84 11.36
CA VAL A 405 4.53 -20.28 11.25
C VAL A 405 3.66 -20.89 10.16
N ARG A 406 4.29 -21.46 9.15
CA ARG A 406 3.62 -22.22 8.09
C ARG A 406 3.91 -23.70 8.25
N ASN A 407 2.87 -24.46 8.58
CA ASN A 407 2.90 -25.91 8.66
C ASN A 407 1.58 -26.48 8.12
N ASN A 408 1.53 -27.78 7.94
CA ASN A 408 0.35 -28.45 7.37
C ASN A 408 -0.91 -28.39 8.26
N LYS A 409 -0.85 -27.92 9.51
CA LYS A 409 -2.08 -27.67 10.31
C LYS A 409 -2.88 -26.53 9.77
N LYS A 410 -2.23 -25.51 9.20
CA LYS A 410 -2.87 -24.26 8.77
C LYS A 410 -3.04 -24.13 7.27
N SER A 411 -2.00 -24.50 6.50
CA SER A 411 -1.92 -24.26 5.07
C SER A 411 -0.89 -25.19 4.42
N TYR A 412 -0.79 -25.17 3.10
CA TYR A 412 0.35 -25.79 2.43
C TYR A 412 1.65 -25.22 2.99
N ASN A 413 2.61 -26.05 3.22
CA ASN A 413 3.83 -25.71 3.93
C ASN A 413 5.12 -25.94 3.12
N ASN A 414 5.00 -26.64 2.00
CA ASN A 414 6.11 -26.90 1.10
C ASN A 414 5.82 -26.31 -0.26
N CYS A 415 6.57 -25.29 -0.64
CA CYS A 415 6.44 -24.54 -1.88
C CYS A 415 7.79 -24.43 -2.61
N THR A 416 8.66 -25.42 -2.41
CA THR A 416 9.96 -25.50 -3.05
C THR A 416 9.95 -26.28 -4.35
N SER A 417 11.01 -26.18 -5.12
CA SER A 417 11.28 -27.01 -6.28
C SER A 417 12.75 -27.39 -6.29
N LEU A 418 13.00 -28.64 -6.67
CA LEU A 418 14.35 -29.19 -6.88
C LEU A 418 14.63 -29.37 -8.38
N LEU A 419 13.81 -28.81 -9.27
CA LEU A 419 14.03 -28.84 -10.70
C LEU A 419 15.26 -27.99 -11.06
N LYS A 420 15.95 -28.38 -12.13
CA LYS A 420 17.05 -27.61 -12.70
C LYS A 420 16.53 -26.31 -13.35
N GLU A 421 15.39 -26.43 -14.01
CA GLU A 421 14.77 -25.32 -14.73
C GLU A 421 14.34 -24.23 -13.74
N ASN A 422 14.73 -23.01 -14.04
CA ASN A 422 14.41 -21.87 -13.20
C ASN A 422 12.99 -21.33 -13.51
N TYR A 423 12.54 -20.37 -12.71
CA TYR A 423 11.24 -19.73 -12.84
C TYR A 423 10.99 -19.17 -14.24
N SER A 424 11.98 -18.47 -14.83
CA SER A 424 11.84 -17.86 -16.16
C SER A 424 11.72 -18.93 -17.26
N GLU A 425 12.52 -19.98 -17.17
CA GLU A 425 12.45 -21.12 -18.11
C GLU A 425 11.10 -21.80 -18.01
N LEU A 426 10.66 -22.22 -16.79
CA LEU A 426 9.37 -22.88 -16.59
C LEU A 426 8.18 -22.03 -17.02
N SER A 427 8.29 -20.69 -16.88
CA SER A 427 7.20 -19.75 -17.26
C SER A 427 7.07 -19.59 -18.78
N ASN A 428 8.18 -19.72 -19.55
CA ASN A 428 8.21 -19.35 -20.95
C ASN A 428 8.43 -20.54 -21.91
N MET A 429 8.93 -21.68 -21.39
CA MET A 429 9.21 -22.84 -22.25
C MET A 429 7.95 -23.50 -22.78
N GLU A 430 7.98 -23.87 -24.05
CA GLU A 430 7.00 -24.80 -24.61
C GLU A 430 7.41 -26.24 -24.26
N ILE A 431 6.60 -26.94 -23.49
CA ILE A 431 6.89 -28.32 -23.06
C ILE A 431 6.31 -29.32 -24.06
N ILE A 432 7.20 -30.04 -24.74
CA ILE A 432 6.79 -31.08 -25.69
C ILE A 432 6.75 -32.44 -24.98
N LYS A 433 5.54 -33.00 -24.85
CA LYS A 433 5.30 -34.33 -24.29
C LYS A 433 5.47 -35.44 -25.35
N SER A 434 6.66 -36.01 -25.40
CA SER A 434 6.98 -37.09 -26.37
C SER A 434 6.53 -38.48 -25.94
N LYS A 435 6.17 -38.67 -24.66
CA LYS A 435 5.79 -39.94 -24.08
C LYS A 435 4.36 -39.89 -23.51
N ASN A 436 3.47 -40.67 -24.11
CA ASN A 436 2.04 -40.73 -23.73
C ASN A 436 1.75 -41.77 -22.65
N TYR A 437 2.70 -42.08 -21.79
CA TYR A 437 2.60 -43.04 -20.70
C TYR A 437 3.18 -42.44 -19.39
N ILE A 438 3.25 -43.26 -18.35
CA ILE A 438 3.53 -42.80 -16.99
C ILE A 438 5.04 -42.77 -16.74
N SER A 439 5.47 -41.80 -15.96
CA SER A 439 6.74 -41.84 -15.21
C SER A 439 6.51 -41.75 -13.70
N THR A 440 7.47 -42.16 -12.95
CA THR A 440 7.57 -41.94 -11.50
C THR A 440 9.02 -41.85 -11.06
N ILE A 441 9.25 -41.07 -10.00
CA ILE A 441 10.55 -40.94 -9.35
C ILE A 441 10.41 -41.52 -7.93
N CYS A 442 11.11 -42.63 -7.66
CA CYS A 442 10.95 -43.40 -6.45
C CYS A 442 12.30 -43.53 -5.73
N GLY A 443 12.45 -42.93 -4.54
CA GLY A 443 13.63 -43.02 -3.71
C GLY A 443 13.73 -44.38 -2.97
N PRO A 444 14.85 -44.64 -2.27
CA PRO A 444 15.13 -45.91 -1.59
C PRO A 444 14.36 -46.08 -0.29
N LYS A 445 13.71 -45.05 0.23
CA LYS A 445 13.03 -45.06 1.53
C LYS A 445 11.81 -45.99 1.52
N TYR A 446 11.67 -46.85 2.55
CA TYR A 446 10.58 -47.82 2.71
C TYR A 446 10.15 -47.93 4.18
N PHE A 447 9.78 -46.79 4.79
CA PHE A 447 9.45 -46.77 6.22
C PHE A 447 8.14 -46.00 6.54
N ASP A 448 7.86 -44.90 5.87
CA ASP A 448 6.59 -44.19 6.04
C ASP A 448 5.48 -44.85 5.19
N PRO A 449 4.24 -44.70 5.58
CA PRO A 449 3.10 -45.35 4.89
C PRO A 449 3.08 -45.09 3.39
N GLY A 450 3.29 -43.86 2.96
CA GLY A 450 3.28 -43.51 1.55
C GLY A 450 4.48 -44.06 0.77
N HIS A 451 5.66 -44.23 1.39
CA HIS A 451 6.77 -44.94 0.76
C HIS A 451 6.38 -46.37 0.45
N ILE A 452 5.83 -47.08 1.46
CA ILE A 452 5.44 -48.48 1.37
C ILE A 452 4.38 -48.67 0.30
N LYS A 453 3.30 -47.85 0.35
CA LYS A 453 2.18 -47.96 -0.60
C LYS A 453 2.62 -47.68 -2.04
N ARG A 454 3.43 -46.62 -2.25
CA ARG A 454 3.92 -46.23 -3.58
C ARG A 454 4.75 -47.38 -4.20
N ILE A 455 5.68 -47.92 -3.43
CA ILE A 455 6.55 -49.02 -3.90
C ILE A 455 5.74 -50.29 -4.18
N ASN A 456 4.85 -50.68 -3.27
CA ASN A 456 4.00 -51.83 -3.45
C ASN A 456 3.03 -51.68 -4.63
N PHE A 457 2.51 -50.52 -4.86
CA PHE A 457 1.64 -50.24 -6.01
C PHE A 457 2.42 -50.32 -7.33
N LEU A 458 3.64 -49.81 -7.40
CA LEU A 458 4.48 -49.96 -8.58
C LEU A 458 4.78 -51.40 -8.89
N LYS A 459 5.12 -52.23 -7.89
CA LYS A 459 5.29 -53.68 -8.06
C LYS A 459 3.98 -54.38 -8.51
N TYR A 460 2.87 -53.96 -7.98
CA TYR A 460 1.56 -54.42 -8.41
C TYR A 460 1.28 -54.14 -9.91
N ILE A 461 1.59 -52.91 -10.39
CA ILE A 461 1.49 -52.58 -11.81
C ILE A 461 2.39 -53.50 -12.65
N GLU A 462 3.65 -53.70 -12.24
CA GLU A 462 4.56 -54.61 -12.95
C GLU A 462 4.04 -56.03 -13.02
N THR A 463 3.48 -56.58 -11.93
CA THR A 463 2.87 -57.92 -11.92
C THR A 463 1.67 -58.05 -12.83
N LYS A 464 0.80 -57.02 -12.85
CA LYS A 464 -0.36 -56.98 -13.78
C LYS A 464 0.12 -56.96 -15.24
N ASN A 465 1.16 -56.22 -15.53
CA ASN A 465 1.73 -56.05 -16.86
C ASN A 465 2.36 -57.37 -17.40
N GLU A 466 2.84 -58.28 -16.53
CA GLU A 466 3.29 -59.62 -16.97
C GLU A 466 2.20 -60.38 -17.72
N SER A 467 0.96 -60.22 -17.35
CA SER A 467 -0.18 -60.91 -17.95
C SER A 467 -0.87 -60.14 -19.08
N LYS A 468 -0.85 -58.80 -19.05
CA LYS A 468 -1.68 -57.98 -19.95
C LYS A 468 -0.94 -56.85 -20.65
N ASN A 469 0.16 -56.33 -20.08
CA ASN A 469 0.98 -55.23 -20.57
C ASN A 469 0.16 -53.95 -20.96
N GLU A 470 -0.84 -53.61 -20.13
CA GLU A 470 -1.80 -52.53 -20.41
C GLU A 470 -1.27 -51.14 -20.02
N ILE A 471 -0.45 -51.04 -18.94
CA ILE A 471 0.05 -49.78 -18.43
C ILE A 471 1.58 -49.71 -18.60
N LYS A 472 2.04 -48.88 -19.51
CA LYS A 472 3.48 -48.59 -19.64
C LYS A 472 3.92 -47.54 -18.60
N ILE A 473 5.00 -47.85 -17.87
CA ILE A 473 5.57 -46.99 -16.82
C ILE A 473 7.09 -47.04 -16.83
N ASP A 474 7.72 -45.85 -16.79
CA ASP A 474 9.15 -45.71 -16.61
C ASP A 474 9.43 -45.31 -15.15
N ILE A 475 10.25 -46.09 -14.45
CA ILE A 475 10.59 -45.84 -13.05
C ILE A 475 12.02 -45.32 -12.94
N TYR A 476 12.13 -44.14 -12.36
CA TYR A 476 13.39 -43.50 -12.02
C TYR A 476 13.60 -43.52 -10.49
N GLY A 477 14.83 -43.33 -10.05
CA GLY A 477 15.11 -43.24 -8.62
C GLY A 477 16.56 -43.53 -8.30
N THR A 478 16.86 -43.82 -7.04
CA THR A 478 18.23 -44.12 -6.59
C THR A 478 18.48 -45.62 -6.62
N ASP A 479 19.38 -46.06 -7.49
CA ASP A 479 20.03 -47.40 -7.51
C ASP A 479 19.10 -48.64 -7.54
N ASN A 480 17.90 -48.54 -8.12
CA ASN A 480 16.92 -49.63 -8.18
C ASN A 480 16.85 -50.52 -6.91
N THR A 481 16.90 -49.90 -5.74
CA THR A 481 16.94 -50.59 -4.43
C THR A 481 15.73 -51.54 -4.21
N HIS A 482 14.63 -51.30 -4.95
CA HIS A 482 13.41 -52.11 -4.83
C HIS A 482 13.27 -53.17 -5.92
N ASN A 483 14.29 -53.37 -6.78
CA ASN A 483 14.29 -54.31 -7.88
C ASN A 483 13.11 -54.20 -8.84
N PHE A 484 12.81 -52.99 -9.28
CA PHE A 484 11.79 -52.75 -10.31
C PHE A 484 12.27 -53.28 -11.68
N LYS A 485 11.34 -53.93 -12.41
CA LYS A 485 11.61 -54.40 -13.78
C LYS A 485 11.62 -53.24 -14.80
N ASN A 486 10.79 -52.26 -14.55
CA ASN A 486 10.65 -51.05 -15.41
C ASN A 486 11.55 -49.91 -14.99
N TYR A 487 12.59 -50.20 -14.21
CA TYR A 487 13.59 -49.21 -13.79
C TYR A 487 14.42 -48.77 -14.99
N ILE A 488 14.57 -47.44 -15.17
CA ILE A 488 15.30 -46.85 -16.28
C ILE A 488 16.72 -46.49 -15.85
N ARG A 489 16.86 -45.61 -14.85
CA ARG A 489 18.16 -45.19 -14.28
C ARG A 489 17.98 -44.32 -13.03
N SER A 490 19.08 -44.11 -12.32
CA SER A 490 19.19 -43.09 -11.29
C SER A 490 19.10 -41.68 -11.91
N LEU A 491 18.52 -40.75 -11.18
CA LEU A 491 18.53 -39.33 -11.49
C LEU A 491 19.23 -38.57 -10.38
N SER A 492 20.17 -37.69 -10.74
CA SER A 492 20.65 -36.66 -9.83
C SER A 492 19.54 -35.59 -9.64
N ASN A 493 19.72 -34.70 -8.66
CA ASN A 493 18.79 -33.57 -8.47
C ASN A 493 18.72 -32.70 -9.72
N GLU A 494 19.82 -32.48 -10.42
CA GLU A 494 19.88 -31.70 -11.67
C GLU A 494 19.17 -32.39 -12.85
N GLU A 495 18.98 -33.71 -12.81
CA GLU A 495 18.31 -34.46 -13.87
C GLU A 495 16.87 -34.81 -13.56
N LYS A 496 16.33 -34.35 -12.42
CA LYS A 496 14.98 -34.69 -11.94
C LYS A 496 13.90 -34.38 -12.97
N SER A 497 14.02 -33.28 -13.68
CA SER A 497 13.10 -32.87 -14.74
C SER A 497 13.02 -33.86 -15.91
N THR A 498 14.05 -34.69 -16.15
CA THR A 498 14.01 -35.73 -17.16
C THR A 498 12.87 -36.74 -16.92
N GLY A 499 12.56 -37.03 -15.67
CA GLY A 499 11.46 -37.90 -15.29
C GLY A 499 10.06 -37.27 -15.40
N LEU A 500 9.98 -35.97 -15.75
CA LEU A 500 8.73 -35.22 -15.76
C LEU A 500 8.42 -34.56 -17.09
N LEU A 501 9.37 -33.79 -17.68
CA LEU A 501 9.13 -32.92 -18.84
C LEU A 501 8.57 -33.66 -20.08
N HIS A 502 9.06 -34.88 -20.33
CA HIS A 502 8.68 -35.65 -21.51
C HIS A 502 7.41 -36.47 -21.37
N TYR A 503 6.87 -36.63 -20.15
CA TYR A 503 5.77 -37.53 -19.85
C TYR A 503 4.45 -36.82 -19.70
N LYS A 504 3.39 -37.33 -20.36
CA LYS A 504 2.03 -36.80 -20.18
C LYS A 504 1.47 -37.15 -18.80
N TYR A 505 1.87 -38.29 -18.24
CA TYR A 505 1.34 -38.79 -16.97
C TYR A 505 2.48 -38.98 -15.96
N TYR A 506 2.22 -38.65 -14.71
CA TYR A 506 3.15 -38.84 -13.61
C TYR A 506 2.43 -39.50 -12.41
N PHE A 507 3.00 -40.56 -11.85
CA PHE A 507 2.47 -41.18 -10.64
C PHE A 507 3.28 -40.78 -9.43
N MET A 508 2.58 -40.37 -8.37
CA MET A 508 3.20 -40.09 -7.07
C MET A 508 2.24 -40.35 -5.90
N ALA A 509 2.81 -40.67 -4.75
CA ALA A 509 2.13 -40.59 -3.47
C ALA A 509 2.99 -39.81 -2.49
N GLU A 510 2.34 -39.04 -1.61
CA GLU A 510 3.06 -38.36 -0.53
C GLU A 510 3.61 -39.37 0.49
N ASN A 511 4.57 -38.96 1.29
CA ASN A 511 5.14 -39.85 2.33
C ASN A 511 4.12 -40.12 3.45
N ASN A 512 3.23 -39.16 3.69
CA ASN A 512 2.15 -39.20 4.68
C ASN A 512 0.86 -38.61 4.10
N LYS A 513 -0.29 -39.11 4.53
CA LYS A 513 -1.61 -38.63 4.09
C LYS A 513 -2.19 -37.67 5.12
N GLU A 514 -1.66 -36.45 5.13
CA GLU A 514 -2.05 -35.39 6.05
C GLU A 514 -2.74 -34.23 5.30
N LYS A 515 -3.67 -33.57 5.99
CA LYS A 515 -4.31 -32.35 5.46
C LYS A 515 -3.23 -31.28 5.18
N ASN A 516 -3.33 -30.61 4.05
CA ASN A 516 -2.41 -29.55 3.58
C ASN A 516 -0.95 -30.02 3.32
N TYR A 517 -0.63 -31.28 3.50
CA TYR A 517 0.72 -31.78 3.25
C TYR A 517 0.87 -32.11 1.76
N ILE A 518 1.38 -31.13 1.03
CA ILE A 518 1.60 -31.19 -0.42
C ILE A 518 3.08 -30.84 -0.64
N THR A 519 3.85 -31.79 -1.18
CA THR A 519 5.30 -31.62 -1.32
C THR A 519 5.70 -31.13 -2.72
N GLU A 520 7.00 -30.85 -2.87
CA GLU A 520 7.62 -30.49 -4.15
C GLU A 520 7.28 -31.44 -5.28
N LYS A 521 7.04 -32.72 -4.99
CA LYS A 521 6.75 -33.76 -6.00
C LYS A 521 5.47 -33.47 -6.79
N PHE A 522 4.45 -32.91 -6.10
CA PHE A 522 3.20 -32.52 -6.74
C PHE A 522 3.38 -31.25 -7.56
N TRP A 523 4.00 -30.23 -6.94
CA TRP A 523 4.18 -28.95 -7.58
C TRP A 523 5.05 -29.03 -8.83
N GLU A 524 6.14 -29.79 -8.78
CA GLU A 524 7.05 -30.02 -9.91
C GLU A 524 6.37 -30.70 -11.09
N ALA A 525 5.51 -31.67 -10.83
CA ALA A 525 4.78 -32.35 -11.89
C ALA A 525 3.76 -31.42 -12.59
N ILE A 526 3.09 -30.55 -11.84
CA ILE A 526 2.22 -29.49 -12.43
C ILE A 526 3.07 -28.49 -13.23
N MET A 527 4.21 -28.04 -12.71
CA MET A 527 5.09 -27.11 -13.43
C MET A 527 5.66 -27.71 -14.70
N CYS A 528 5.88 -29.01 -14.73
CA CYS A 528 6.26 -29.76 -15.93
C CYS A 528 5.07 -30.14 -16.83
N GLU A 529 3.86 -29.69 -16.57
CA GLU A 529 2.64 -29.95 -17.36
C GLU A 529 2.25 -31.42 -17.47
N SER A 530 2.49 -32.22 -16.44
CA SER A 530 2.08 -33.63 -16.37
C SER A 530 0.72 -33.76 -15.65
N LEU A 531 -0.16 -34.66 -16.12
CA LEU A 531 -1.33 -35.08 -15.39
C LEU A 531 -0.88 -36.05 -14.29
N ILE A 532 -1.19 -35.72 -13.04
CA ILE A 532 -0.71 -36.45 -11.88
C ILE A 532 -1.72 -37.49 -11.44
N PHE A 533 -1.30 -38.76 -11.28
CA PHE A 533 -1.96 -39.77 -10.50
C PHE A 533 -1.49 -39.67 -9.06
N TYR A 534 -2.36 -39.19 -8.17
CA TYR A 534 -2.00 -38.67 -6.85
C TYR A 534 -2.69 -39.42 -5.70
N ASP A 535 -1.91 -39.86 -4.72
CA ASP A 535 -2.41 -40.20 -3.39
C ASP A 535 -1.63 -39.42 -2.31
N GLY A 536 -2.31 -38.58 -1.55
CA GLY A 536 -1.67 -37.69 -0.56
C GLY A 536 -2.69 -36.86 0.19
N ALA A 537 -2.49 -35.53 0.24
CA ALA A 537 -3.34 -34.62 0.99
C ALA A 537 -4.82 -34.79 0.65
N PRO A 538 -5.69 -35.12 1.65
CA PRO A 538 -7.10 -35.34 1.40
C PRO A 538 -7.86 -34.11 0.89
N ASN A 539 -7.31 -32.94 1.15
CA ASN A 539 -7.90 -31.67 0.74
C ASN A 539 -7.13 -30.96 -0.38
N ILE A 540 -6.45 -31.68 -1.25
CA ILE A 540 -5.72 -31.12 -2.41
C ILE A 540 -6.61 -30.25 -3.30
N VAL A 541 -7.90 -30.56 -3.38
CA VAL A 541 -8.91 -29.80 -4.16
C VAL A 541 -9.14 -28.38 -3.65
N ASP A 542 -8.77 -28.07 -2.41
CA ASP A 542 -8.80 -26.70 -1.86
C ASP A 542 -7.76 -25.80 -2.54
N TYR A 543 -6.73 -26.38 -3.13
CA TYR A 543 -5.57 -25.69 -3.71
C TYR A 543 -5.56 -25.73 -5.23
N ILE A 544 -5.82 -26.92 -5.81
CA ILE A 544 -5.66 -27.20 -7.24
C ILE A 544 -6.97 -27.69 -7.82
N ASN A 545 -7.27 -27.23 -9.04
CA ASN A 545 -8.46 -27.66 -9.77
C ASN A 545 -8.46 -29.19 -9.92
N PRO A 546 -9.57 -29.88 -9.54
CA PRO A 546 -9.64 -31.33 -9.60
C PRO A 546 -9.47 -31.93 -11.01
N ASN A 547 -9.60 -31.13 -12.06
CA ASN A 547 -9.35 -31.59 -13.44
C ASN A 547 -7.86 -31.52 -13.85
N ALA A 548 -6.96 -31.00 -12.99
CA ALA A 548 -5.52 -30.96 -13.25
C ALA A 548 -4.77 -32.20 -12.76
N PHE A 549 -5.42 -33.09 -12.02
CA PHE A 549 -4.87 -34.34 -11.49
C PHE A 549 -5.94 -35.39 -11.34
N VAL A 550 -5.55 -36.63 -11.03
CA VAL A 550 -6.44 -37.75 -10.79
C VAL A 550 -6.16 -38.30 -9.39
N GLN A 551 -7.16 -38.20 -8.51
CA GLN A 551 -7.05 -38.73 -7.15
C GLN A 551 -7.08 -40.26 -7.17
N LEU A 552 -6.12 -40.90 -6.50
CA LEU A 552 -6.06 -42.32 -6.25
C LEU A 552 -6.36 -42.64 -4.78
N ASP A 553 -6.63 -43.92 -4.49
CA ASP A 553 -6.63 -44.48 -3.15
C ASP A 553 -5.78 -45.77 -3.14
N LEU A 554 -4.56 -45.65 -2.65
CA LEU A 554 -3.65 -46.80 -2.57
C LEU A 554 -3.97 -47.79 -1.44
N ASN A 555 -5.13 -47.71 -0.82
CA ASN A 555 -5.71 -48.82 -0.06
C ASN A 555 -6.38 -49.88 -0.98
N ASP A 556 -6.71 -49.48 -2.22
CA ASP A 556 -7.31 -50.36 -3.25
C ASP A 556 -6.50 -50.23 -4.55
N PHE A 557 -5.55 -51.16 -4.71
CA PHE A 557 -4.67 -51.19 -5.87
C PHE A 557 -5.42 -51.54 -7.18
N ASP A 558 -6.40 -52.44 -7.12
CA ASP A 558 -7.20 -52.78 -8.32
C ASP A 558 -8.01 -51.60 -8.84
N LYS A 559 -8.66 -50.89 -7.95
CA LYS A 559 -9.40 -49.69 -8.30
C LYS A 559 -8.48 -48.61 -8.85
N SER A 560 -7.34 -48.34 -8.18
CA SER A 560 -6.36 -47.33 -8.61
C SER A 560 -5.74 -47.68 -9.97
N TYR A 561 -5.45 -48.97 -10.22
CA TYR A 561 -4.97 -49.46 -11.52
C TYR A 561 -5.98 -49.17 -12.63
N ASN A 562 -7.26 -49.51 -12.42
CA ASN A 562 -8.31 -49.30 -13.39
C ASN A 562 -8.57 -47.82 -13.66
N ILE A 563 -8.48 -46.93 -12.65
CA ILE A 563 -8.56 -45.48 -12.83
C ILE A 563 -7.43 -44.99 -13.75
N ILE A 564 -6.20 -45.43 -13.52
CA ILE A 564 -5.04 -45.06 -14.35
C ILE A 564 -5.24 -45.52 -15.79
N LEU A 565 -5.60 -46.81 -15.97
CA LEU A 565 -5.81 -47.40 -17.30
C LEU A 565 -6.89 -46.65 -18.08
N ASN A 566 -8.04 -46.39 -17.45
CA ASN A 566 -9.12 -45.63 -18.05
C ASN A 566 -8.72 -44.19 -18.39
N SER A 567 -7.94 -43.52 -17.55
CA SER A 567 -7.46 -42.17 -17.79
C SER A 567 -6.56 -42.09 -19.01
N ILE A 568 -5.63 -43.04 -19.17
CA ILE A 568 -4.75 -43.11 -20.33
C ILE A 568 -5.52 -43.45 -21.60
N ASN A 569 -6.39 -44.47 -21.57
CA ASN A 569 -7.19 -44.89 -22.72
C ASN A 569 -8.16 -43.81 -23.23
N ASN A 570 -8.60 -42.93 -22.35
CA ASN A 570 -9.47 -41.80 -22.68
C ASN A 570 -8.70 -40.52 -23.02
N ASN A 571 -7.38 -40.55 -23.15
CA ASN A 571 -6.51 -39.40 -23.41
C ASN A 571 -6.80 -38.22 -22.47
N LEU A 572 -6.84 -38.50 -21.15
CA LEU A 572 -7.28 -37.51 -20.16
C LEU A 572 -6.31 -36.35 -20.09
N TRP A 573 -4.99 -36.54 -20.34
CA TRP A 573 -4.06 -35.43 -20.35
C TRP A 573 -4.41 -34.40 -21.44
N GLU A 574 -4.79 -34.82 -22.64
CA GLU A 574 -5.19 -33.93 -23.74
C GLU A 574 -6.42 -33.09 -23.40
N LYS A 575 -7.32 -33.65 -22.59
CA LYS A 575 -8.52 -32.96 -22.11
C LYS A 575 -8.24 -32.01 -20.96
N SER A 576 -7.14 -32.21 -20.25
CA SER A 576 -6.79 -31.50 -19.04
C SER A 576 -5.66 -30.48 -19.22
N ILE A 577 -4.96 -30.46 -20.36
CA ILE A 577 -3.72 -29.68 -20.52
C ILE A 577 -3.92 -28.18 -20.30
N ASP A 578 -5.02 -27.60 -20.74
CA ASP A 578 -5.30 -26.18 -20.54
C ASP A 578 -5.49 -25.85 -19.06
N ILE A 579 -6.11 -26.74 -18.31
CA ILE A 579 -6.28 -26.60 -16.86
C ILE A 579 -4.94 -26.81 -16.16
N ILE A 580 -4.14 -27.77 -16.58
CA ILE A 580 -2.78 -28.00 -16.05
C ILE A 580 -1.90 -26.77 -16.25
N LYS A 581 -1.94 -26.17 -17.44
CA LYS A 581 -1.22 -24.90 -17.72
C LYS A 581 -1.72 -23.73 -16.89
N TYR A 582 -3.03 -23.67 -16.64
CA TYR A 582 -3.62 -22.70 -15.73
C TYR A 582 -3.07 -22.89 -14.31
N GLU A 583 -3.03 -24.12 -13.80
CA GLU A 583 -2.51 -24.42 -12.47
C GLU A 583 -0.97 -24.23 -12.39
N LYS A 584 -0.23 -24.54 -13.46
CA LYS A 584 1.20 -24.21 -13.56
C LYS A 584 1.47 -22.72 -13.30
N TYR A 585 0.67 -21.85 -13.92
CA TYR A 585 0.79 -20.41 -13.67
C TYR A 585 0.54 -20.06 -12.19
N ARG A 586 -0.49 -20.67 -11.57
CA ARG A 586 -0.79 -20.46 -10.15
C ARG A 586 0.32 -21.00 -9.26
N VAL A 587 0.87 -22.18 -9.55
CA VAL A 587 2.01 -22.72 -8.79
C VAL A 587 3.18 -21.77 -8.84
N LEU A 588 3.56 -21.28 -10.00
CA LEU A 588 4.72 -20.39 -10.19
C LEU A 588 4.51 -19.01 -9.53
N ASN A 589 3.30 -18.44 -9.56
CA ASN A 589 3.05 -17.05 -9.18
C ASN A 589 2.27 -16.86 -7.87
N TYR A 590 1.76 -17.93 -7.26
CA TYR A 590 1.04 -17.86 -5.99
C TYR A 590 1.57 -18.88 -4.96
N PHE A 591 1.64 -20.19 -5.31
CA PHE A 591 2.05 -21.23 -4.37
C PHE A 591 3.57 -21.36 -4.19
N ASN A 592 4.38 -20.84 -5.10
CA ASN A 592 5.82 -20.81 -5.02
C ASN A 592 6.29 -20.10 -3.73
N PHE A 593 7.48 -20.46 -3.26
CA PHE A 593 8.12 -19.92 -2.06
C PHE A 593 8.20 -18.39 -2.07
N PHE A 594 8.66 -17.77 -3.15
CA PHE A 594 8.87 -16.32 -3.22
C PHE A 594 7.58 -15.48 -3.19
N PRO A 595 6.55 -15.77 -3.99
CA PRO A 595 5.28 -15.03 -3.86
C PRO A 595 4.60 -15.27 -2.52
N THR A 596 4.78 -16.43 -1.90
CA THR A 596 4.32 -16.69 -0.53
C THR A 596 5.05 -15.81 0.47
N LEU A 597 6.38 -15.73 0.36
CA LEU A 597 7.20 -14.88 1.21
C LEU A 597 6.86 -13.39 1.03
N GLU A 598 6.65 -12.94 -0.22
CA GLU A 598 6.22 -11.56 -0.52
C GLU A 598 4.92 -11.21 0.19
N ARG A 599 3.91 -12.09 0.17
CA ARG A 599 2.63 -11.84 0.84
C ARG A 599 2.80 -11.73 2.36
N ILE A 600 3.58 -12.61 2.98
CA ILE A 600 3.83 -12.57 4.44
C ILE A 600 4.54 -11.28 4.84
N ILE A 601 5.62 -10.92 4.15
CA ILE A 601 6.38 -9.69 4.42
C ILE A 601 5.52 -8.45 4.18
N THR A 602 4.78 -8.41 3.08
CA THR A 602 3.87 -7.29 2.78
C THR A 602 2.80 -7.15 3.86
N LYS A 603 2.26 -8.25 4.38
CA LYS A 603 1.29 -8.24 5.47
C LYS A 603 1.87 -7.71 6.77
N ASP A 604 3.12 -8.04 7.09
CA ASP A 604 3.84 -7.47 8.26
C ASP A 604 4.04 -5.96 8.12
N ILE A 605 4.38 -5.47 6.91
CA ILE A 605 4.63 -4.05 6.66
C ILE A 605 3.34 -3.22 6.73
N TRP A 606 2.26 -3.71 6.13
CA TRP A 606 1.05 -2.92 5.90
C TRP A 606 -0.09 -3.24 6.88
N GLY A 607 -0.11 -4.45 7.46
CA GLY A 607 -1.18 -4.88 8.37
C GLY A 607 -2.58 -4.78 7.75
N ASN A 608 -3.60 -4.66 8.60
CA ASN A 608 -5.00 -4.52 8.17
C ASN A 608 -5.42 -3.07 7.84
N VAL A 609 -4.48 -2.11 7.85
CA VAL A 609 -4.79 -0.66 7.79
C VAL A 609 -5.35 -0.21 6.44
N ILE A 610 -5.09 -0.96 5.37
CA ILE A 610 -5.41 -0.53 3.99
C ILE A 610 -6.74 -1.11 3.50
N VAL A 611 -7.18 -2.24 4.04
CA VAL A 611 -8.32 -3.04 3.56
C VAL A 611 -9.63 -2.27 3.49
N ASN A 612 -9.87 -1.33 4.39
CA ASN A 612 -11.13 -0.59 4.48
C ASN A 612 -11.19 0.65 3.58
N LYS A 613 -10.13 0.94 2.80
CA LYS A 613 -10.06 2.18 2.01
C LYS A 613 -10.48 2.04 0.56
N VAL A 614 -10.40 0.84 0.00
CA VAL A 614 -10.65 0.62 -1.43
C VAL A 614 -11.39 -0.70 -1.65
N LYS A 615 -12.51 -0.66 -2.38
CA LYS A 615 -13.12 -1.87 -2.96
C LYS A 615 -12.60 -2.13 -4.36
N ILE A 616 -12.51 -3.39 -4.73
CA ILE A 616 -11.92 -3.82 -5.99
C ILE A 616 -12.99 -4.46 -6.88
N TYR A 617 -13.04 -4.01 -8.12
CA TYR A 617 -13.95 -4.51 -9.15
C TYR A 617 -13.13 -5.04 -10.34
N ILE A 618 -13.31 -6.32 -10.66
CA ILE A 618 -12.66 -6.94 -11.82
C ILE A 618 -13.69 -7.12 -12.92
N ILE A 619 -13.43 -6.54 -14.09
CA ILE A 619 -14.28 -6.66 -15.28
C ILE A 619 -13.79 -7.86 -16.09
N GLU A 620 -14.56 -8.94 -16.10
CA GLU A 620 -14.26 -10.15 -16.85
C GLU A 620 -14.81 -10.03 -18.28
N THR A 621 -13.92 -10.14 -19.26
CA THR A 621 -14.26 -10.04 -20.70
C THR A 621 -14.53 -11.40 -21.34
N GLY A 622 -14.12 -12.49 -20.71
CA GLY A 622 -14.25 -13.88 -21.17
C GLY A 622 -15.20 -14.72 -20.33
N THR A 623 -15.44 -15.94 -20.78
CA THR A 623 -16.25 -16.95 -20.08
C THR A 623 -15.45 -17.72 -19.02
N ILE A 624 -14.12 -17.72 -19.12
CA ILE A 624 -13.19 -18.44 -18.25
C ILE A 624 -12.30 -17.45 -17.55
N GLN A 625 -12.19 -17.56 -16.23
CA GLN A 625 -11.30 -16.72 -15.44
C GLN A 625 -9.83 -17.02 -15.78
N LEU A 626 -9.06 -15.98 -16.13
CA LEU A 626 -7.65 -16.12 -16.49
C LEU A 626 -6.77 -16.39 -15.25
N PRO A 627 -5.68 -17.16 -15.34
CA PRO A 627 -4.89 -17.58 -14.18
C PRO A 627 -4.25 -16.40 -13.44
N HIS A 628 -3.81 -15.34 -14.12
CA HIS A 628 -3.27 -14.15 -13.48
C HIS A 628 -4.34 -13.36 -12.71
N VAL A 629 -5.59 -13.36 -13.16
CA VAL A 629 -6.72 -12.76 -12.45
C VAL A 629 -6.98 -13.54 -11.15
N LYS A 630 -6.96 -14.88 -11.24
CA LYS A 630 -7.10 -15.73 -10.06
C LYS A 630 -5.99 -15.50 -9.04
N VAL A 631 -4.72 -15.44 -9.48
CA VAL A 631 -3.57 -15.15 -8.61
C VAL A 631 -3.73 -13.77 -7.94
N PHE A 632 -4.08 -12.74 -8.70
CA PHE A 632 -4.30 -11.40 -8.17
C PHE A 632 -5.43 -11.38 -7.14
N LYS A 633 -6.55 -12.03 -7.46
CA LYS A 633 -7.70 -12.15 -6.57
C LYS A 633 -7.34 -12.88 -5.27
N ASP A 634 -6.80 -14.10 -5.36
CA ASP A 634 -6.41 -14.90 -4.19
C ASP A 634 -5.42 -14.15 -3.30
N THR A 635 -4.46 -13.43 -3.92
CA THR A 635 -3.51 -12.61 -3.20
C THR A 635 -4.20 -11.50 -2.39
N LEU A 636 -5.10 -10.74 -3.00
CA LEU A 636 -5.75 -9.62 -2.32
C LEU A 636 -6.81 -10.07 -1.30
N GLU A 637 -7.51 -11.20 -1.55
CA GLU A 637 -8.41 -11.82 -0.58
C GLU A 637 -7.66 -12.26 0.70
N GLU A 638 -6.41 -12.74 0.57
CA GLU A 638 -5.53 -13.06 1.72
C GLU A 638 -5.23 -11.81 2.59
N PHE A 639 -5.24 -10.62 1.99
CA PHE A 639 -5.14 -9.34 2.70
C PHE A 639 -6.49 -8.80 3.19
N GLY A 640 -7.60 -9.50 2.96
CA GLY A 640 -8.94 -9.13 3.40
C GLY A 640 -9.69 -8.17 2.47
N PHE A 641 -9.23 -7.93 1.25
CA PHE A 641 -9.98 -7.13 0.28
C PHE A 641 -11.23 -7.84 -0.20
N ILE A 642 -12.32 -7.08 -0.36
CA ILE A 642 -13.54 -7.57 -1.00
C ILE A 642 -13.42 -7.32 -2.51
N ILE A 643 -13.48 -8.42 -3.29
CA ILE A 643 -13.36 -8.38 -4.74
C ILE A 643 -14.68 -8.75 -5.40
N ASN A 644 -15.16 -7.88 -6.26
CA ASN A 644 -16.39 -8.03 -7.02
C ASN A 644 -16.06 -8.34 -8.48
N ASN A 645 -16.45 -9.51 -8.98
CA ASN A 645 -16.32 -9.86 -10.39
C ASN A 645 -17.55 -9.40 -11.17
N ILE A 646 -17.34 -8.71 -12.29
CA ILE A 646 -18.39 -8.20 -13.15
C ILE A 646 -18.19 -8.79 -14.54
N LYS A 647 -19.15 -9.59 -15.00
CA LYS A 647 -19.14 -10.14 -16.37
C LYS A 647 -19.51 -9.07 -17.38
N LYS A 648 -18.69 -8.91 -18.40
CA LYS A 648 -18.92 -7.98 -19.50
C LYS A 648 -19.92 -8.60 -20.48
N ASN A 649 -21.14 -8.07 -20.50
CA ASN A 649 -22.09 -8.34 -21.59
C ASN A 649 -21.77 -7.42 -22.79
N SER A 650 -22.20 -7.74 -23.99
CA SER A 650 -21.79 -7.19 -25.30
C SER A 650 -21.95 -5.67 -25.53
N TYR A 651 -22.44 -4.87 -24.56
CA TYR A 651 -22.66 -3.43 -24.69
C TYR A 651 -21.81 -2.62 -23.71
N ASN A 652 -20.71 -2.07 -24.20
CA ASN A 652 -19.62 -1.46 -23.41
C ASN A 652 -20.01 -0.27 -22.53
N ASN A 653 -20.89 0.63 -22.97
CA ASN A 653 -21.18 1.88 -22.25
C ASN A 653 -22.26 1.71 -21.19
N PHE A 654 -23.22 0.82 -21.43
CA PHE A 654 -24.22 0.45 -20.43
C PHE A 654 -23.62 -0.24 -19.22
N LEU A 655 -22.56 -1.09 -19.42
CA LEU A 655 -21.89 -1.76 -18.34
C LEU A 655 -21.23 -0.78 -17.36
N LEU A 656 -20.50 0.22 -17.85
CA LEU A 656 -19.85 1.24 -17.01
C LEU A 656 -20.87 2.09 -16.26
N TYR A 657 -21.96 2.45 -16.90
CA TYR A 657 -23.06 3.18 -16.24
C TYR A 657 -23.65 2.36 -15.08
N TYR A 658 -24.00 1.09 -15.33
CA TYR A 658 -24.55 0.20 -14.28
C TYR A 658 -23.52 -0.09 -13.18
N LEU A 659 -22.23 -0.26 -13.54
CA LEU A 659 -21.16 -0.42 -12.57
C LEU A 659 -21.08 0.79 -11.64
N TYR A 660 -20.98 2.01 -12.21
CA TYR A 660 -20.90 3.24 -11.43
C TYR A 660 -22.17 3.47 -10.60
N LYS A 661 -23.34 3.13 -11.13
CA LYS A 661 -24.60 3.22 -10.38
C LYS A 661 -24.62 2.24 -9.19
N ASN A 662 -24.13 1.01 -9.35
CA ASN A 662 -24.04 0.06 -8.27
C ASN A 662 -23.01 0.48 -7.22
N ILE A 663 -21.87 1.04 -7.61
CA ILE A 663 -20.86 1.55 -6.68
C ILE A 663 -21.43 2.76 -5.91
N GLU A 664 -22.13 3.68 -6.58
CA GLU A 664 -22.83 4.80 -5.92
C GLU A 664 -23.80 4.31 -4.85
N LEU A 665 -24.61 3.30 -5.17
CA LEU A 665 -25.60 2.70 -4.26
C LEU A 665 -24.95 1.95 -3.10
N SER A 666 -23.77 1.35 -3.29
CA SER A 666 -23.03 0.66 -2.22
C SER A 666 -22.40 1.61 -1.20
N GLY A 667 -22.34 2.91 -1.52
CA GLY A 667 -21.79 3.94 -0.62
C GLY A 667 -20.26 3.94 -0.51
N ASP A 668 -19.55 3.29 -1.44
CA ASP A 668 -18.09 3.16 -1.39
C ASP A 668 -17.39 4.47 -1.72
N ASP A 669 -16.41 4.85 -0.89
CA ASP A 669 -15.67 6.11 -1.07
C ASP A 669 -14.65 6.02 -2.19
N ASN A 670 -13.94 4.90 -2.31
CA ASN A 670 -12.90 4.68 -3.31
C ASN A 670 -13.03 3.29 -3.93
N SER A 671 -12.91 3.21 -5.25
CA SER A 671 -12.99 1.95 -5.98
C SER A 671 -11.81 1.80 -6.93
N LEU A 672 -11.21 0.61 -6.95
CA LEU A 672 -10.24 0.19 -7.95
C LEU A 672 -10.95 -0.68 -8.99
N ILE A 673 -10.88 -0.28 -10.26
CA ILE A 673 -11.48 -1.00 -11.37
C ILE A 673 -10.37 -1.52 -12.28
N ILE A 674 -10.39 -2.82 -12.57
CA ILE A 674 -9.38 -3.50 -13.37
C ILE A 674 -10.07 -4.42 -14.37
N TYR A 675 -9.60 -4.43 -15.61
CA TYR A 675 -10.01 -5.41 -16.61
C TYR A 675 -9.16 -6.68 -16.50
N ASP A 676 -9.75 -7.81 -16.84
CA ASP A 676 -9.14 -9.15 -16.73
C ASP A 676 -7.93 -9.39 -17.63
N ASN A 677 -7.67 -8.50 -18.59
CA ASN A 677 -6.47 -8.52 -19.45
C ASN A 677 -5.29 -7.74 -18.87
N MET A 678 -5.37 -7.29 -17.62
CA MET A 678 -4.32 -6.53 -16.95
C MET A 678 -3.58 -7.41 -15.94
N ILE A 679 -2.26 -7.27 -15.90
CA ILE A 679 -1.38 -7.95 -14.96
C ILE A 679 -0.68 -6.92 -14.09
N LEU A 680 -0.60 -7.16 -12.78
CA LEU A 680 0.19 -6.33 -11.86
C LEU A 680 1.68 -6.40 -12.24
N ASN A 681 2.25 -5.26 -12.58
CA ASN A 681 3.64 -5.10 -13.06
C ASN A 681 4.57 -4.55 -11.98
N SER A 682 4.28 -4.83 -10.73
CA SER A 682 5.10 -4.34 -9.62
C SER A 682 4.98 -5.24 -8.40
N SER A 683 5.77 -4.96 -7.36
CA SER A 683 5.62 -5.62 -6.06
C SER A 683 4.29 -5.30 -5.40
N LEU A 684 3.84 -6.16 -4.50
CA LEU A 684 2.68 -5.90 -3.65
C LEU A 684 2.91 -4.65 -2.78
N ASN A 685 4.14 -4.47 -2.28
CA ASN A 685 4.50 -3.28 -1.52
C ASN A 685 4.26 -1.99 -2.33
N ASN A 686 4.68 -1.96 -3.58
CA ASN A 686 4.44 -0.81 -4.45
C ASN A 686 2.95 -0.62 -4.78
N PHE A 687 2.21 -1.70 -4.99
CA PHE A 687 0.76 -1.64 -5.15
C PHE A 687 0.07 -1.01 -3.93
N PHE A 688 0.45 -1.42 -2.71
CA PHE A 688 -0.09 -0.85 -1.48
C PHE A 688 0.33 0.61 -1.28
N ASN A 689 1.54 0.99 -1.69
CA ASN A 689 1.95 2.40 -1.71
C ASN A 689 1.01 3.25 -2.57
N HIS A 690 0.61 2.76 -3.74
CA HIS A 690 -0.34 3.47 -4.60
C HIS A 690 -1.70 3.66 -3.94
N ILE A 691 -2.21 2.68 -3.19
CA ILE A 691 -3.46 2.82 -2.44
C ILE A 691 -3.31 3.84 -1.29
N LYS A 692 -2.20 3.77 -0.54
CA LYS A 692 -1.98 4.63 0.62
C LYS A 692 -1.85 6.10 0.26
N TYR A 693 -1.15 6.40 -0.83
CA TYR A 693 -0.80 7.76 -1.24
C TYR A 693 -1.64 8.28 -2.40
N LEU A 694 -2.86 7.75 -2.57
CA LEU A 694 -3.84 8.32 -3.50
C LEU A 694 -4.03 9.81 -3.23
N PRO A 695 -4.13 10.65 -4.27
CA PRO A 695 -4.46 12.07 -4.11
C PRO A 695 -5.78 12.22 -3.34
N THR A 696 -5.86 13.16 -2.41
CA THR A 696 -7.04 13.32 -1.54
C THR A 696 -8.28 13.86 -2.26
N ASN A 697 -8.08 14.56 -3.36
CA ASN A 697 -9.11 15.25 -4.13
C ASN A 697 -9.29 14.69 -5.56
N TYR A 698 -8.92 13.43 -5.80
CA TYR A 698 -9.06 12.86 -7.12
C TYR A 698 -10.52 12.50 -7.44
N ASP A 699 -10.88 12.62 -8.69
CA ASP A 699 -12.08 12.01 -9.26
C ASP A 699 -11.72 10.70 -9.98
N TYR A 700 -10.57 10.69 -10.65
CA TYR A 700 -10.08 9.56 -11.43
C TYR A 700 -8.54 9.49 -11.40
N VAL A 701 -7.98 8.29 -11.20
CA VAL A 701 -6.53 8.04 -11.25
C VAL A 701 -6.23 6.88 -12.19
N GLN A 702 -5.56 7.17 -13.27
CA GLN A 702 -5.16 6.16 -14.27
C GLN A 702 -3.90 5.42 -13.83
N LEU A 703 -3.95 4.08 -13.87
CA LEU A 703 -2.85 3.18 -13.46
C LEU A 703 -2.15 2.50 -14.62
N TYR A 704 -2.63 2.71 -15.84
CA TYR A 704 -2.05 2.18 -17.08
C TYR A 704 -2.15 3.22 -18.19
N GLN A 705 -1.07 3.40 -18.94
CA GLN A 705 -0.99 4.31 -20.09
C GLN A 705 -0.34 3.59 -21.27
N ASN A 706 -0.96 3.70 -22.45
CA ASN A 706 -0.34 3.25 -23.72
C ASN A 706 0.72 4.23 -24.23
N THR A 707 0.51 5.53 -23.99
CA THR A 707 1.42 6.61 -24.38
C THR A 707 1.61 7.54 -23.20
N PRO A 708 2.83 8.06 -22.96
CA PRO A 708 3.08 9.01 -21.88
C PRO A 708 2.23 10.27 -22.05
N SER A 709 1.41 10.58 -21.05
CA SER A 709 0.68 11.84 -21.00
C SER A 709 1.64 13.00 -20.72
N LYS A 710 1.31 14.21 -21.22
CA LYS A 710 2.09 15.41 -20.90
C LYS A 710 1.85 15.81 -19.47
N ILE A 711 2.90 15.73 -18.67
CA ILE A 711 2.88 16.11 -17.25
C ILE A 711 2.64 17.62 -17.16
N ILE A 712 1.69 18.04 -16.33
CA ILE A 712 1.53 19.45 -16.00
C ILE A 712 2.14 19.73 -14.65
N ASP A 713 1.89 18.83 -13.70
CA ASP A 713 2.34 19.00 -12.35
C ASP A 713 2.41 17.66 -11.62
N GLN A 714 3.44 17.48 -10.84
CA GLN A 714 3.60 16.29 -10.00
C GLN A 714 2.88 16.53 -8.68
N TYR A 715 1.88 15.69 -8.36
CA TYR A 715 1.17 15.76 -7.10
C TYR A 715 2.01 15.21 -5.94
N ASN A 716 2.57 14.00 -6.14
CA ASN A 716 3.49 13.36 -5.20
C ASN A 716 4.45 12.43 -5.97
N SER A 717 5.27 11.66 -5.29
CA SER A 717 6.23 10.74 -5.92
C SER A 717 5.60 9.69 -6.83
N LEU A 718 4.31 9.37 -6.67
CA LEU A 718 3.61 8.34 -7.41
C LEU A 718 2.68 8.90 -8.49
N TYR A 719 2.15 10.10 -8.31
CA TYR A 719 1.09 10.65 -9.14
C TYR A 719 1.39 12.03 -9.67
N TYR A 720 0.89 12.35 -10.83
CA TYR A 720 0.89 13.69 -11.39
C TYR A 720 -0.50 14.08 -11.91
N TYR A 721 -0.80 15.37 -11.81
CA TYR A 721 -2.03 15.95 -12.30
C TYR A 721 -1.95 16.15 -13.81
N CYS A 722 -2.97 15.72 -14.56
CA CYS A 722 -3.01 15.81 -16.01
C CYS A 722 -3.97 16.90 -16.48
N LYS A 723 -3.49 17.76 -17.39
CA LYS A 723 -4.31 18.73 -18.12
C LYS A 723 -4.25 18.45 -19.61
N LYS A 724 -5.38 18.14 -20.25
CA LYS A 724 -5.56 18.01 -21.71
C LYS A 724 -4.71 16.93 -22.38
N TYR A 725 -5.11 15.66 -22.30
CA TYR A 725 -4.62 14.64 -23.25
C TYR A 725 -5.66 13.56 -23.55
N TYR A 726 -5.43 12.89 -24.67
CA TYR A 726 -6.26 11.81 -25.19
C TYR A 726 -5.95 10.53 -24.42
N PHE A 727 -6.94 9.95 -23.75
CA PHE A 727 -6.80 8.72 -22.99
C PHE A 727 -7.46 7.58 -23.75
N GLU A 728 -6.67 6.75 -24.43
CA GLU A 728 -7.20 5.66 -25.25
C GLU A 728 -7.70 4.47 -24.46
N SER A 729 -7.36 4.34 -23.13
CA SER A 729 -7.69 3.13 -22.40
C SER A 729 -7.90 3.34 -20.91
N SER A 730 -9.05 2.89 -20.43
CA SER A 730 -9.44 2.86 -19.01
C SER A 730 -9.41 1.41 -18.50
N TYR A 731 -8.26 0.70 -18.60
CA TYR A 731 -8.17 -0.71 -18.24
C TYR A 731 -7.85 -0.96 -16.77
N ALA A 732 -7.18 -0.02 -16.08
CA ALA A 732 -6.92 -0.08 -14.65
C ALA A 732 -6.89 1.34 -14.08
N TYR A 733 -7.75 1.61 -13.10
CA TYR A 733 -7.88 2.95 -12.51
C TYR A 733 -8.55 2.95 -11.15
N PHE A 734 -8.19 3.94 -10.32
CA PHE A 734 -9.00 4.31 -9.16
C PHE A 734 -10.04 5.36 -9.54
N ILE A 735 -11.20 5.27 -8.92
CA ILE A 735 -12.29 6.26 -9.05
C ILE A 735 -12.87 6.56 -7.67
N SER A 736 -13.04 7.84 -7.35
CA SER A 736 -13.66 8.26 -6.11
C SER A 736 -15.18 8.32 -6.23
N LYS A 737 -15.88 8.31 -5.09
CA LYS A 737 -17.35 8.53 -5.05
C LYS A 737 -17.75 9.82 -5.76
N ASN A 738 -17.01 10.91 -5.54
CA ASN A 738 -17.26 12.18 -6.21
C ASN A 738 -17.08 12.08 -7.73
N GLY A 739 -16.03 11.39 -8.18
CA GLY A 739 -15.79 11.11 -9.59
C GLY A 739 -16.96 10.35 -10.22
N ILE A 740 -17.46 9.31 -9.55
CA ILE A 740 -18.62 8.54 -9.99
C ILE A 740 -19.86 9.42 -10.11
N ILE A 741 -20.17 10.21 -9.08
CA ILE A 741 -21.32 11.13 -9.09
C ILE A 741 -21.21 12.14 -10.25
N LYS A 742 -20.04 12.73 -10.46
CA LYS A 742 -19.79 13.65 -11.58
C LYS A 742 -20.02 12.99 -12.95
N ILE A 743 -19.53 11.77 -13.12
CA ILE A 743 -19.71 11.01 -14.37
C ILE A 743 -21.17 10.63 -14.58
N LEU A 744 -21.87 10.14 -13.57
CA LEU A 744 -23.27 9.77 -13.65
C LEU A 744 -24.16 10.98 -13.98
N ASN A 745 -23.91 12.11 -13.32
CA ASN A 745 -24.63 13.37 -13.61
C ASN A 745 -24.37 13.88 -15.03
N TYR A 746 -23.18 13.69 -15.55
CA TYR A 746 -22.83 13.99 -16.94
C TYR A 746 -23.58 13.10 -17.93
N LEU A 747 -23.59 11.78 -17.68
CA LEU A 747 -24.27 10.80 -18.51
C LEU A 747 -25.79 10.98 -18.52
N ASN A 748 -26.40 11.31 -17.39
CA ASN A 748 -27.84 11.55 -17.27
C ASN A 748 -28.31 12.78 -18.08
N LYS A 749 -27.41 13.69 -18.44
CA LYS A 749 -27.69 14.87 -19.27
C LYS A 749 -27.53 14.62 -20.77
N LYS A 750 -26.94 13.47 -21.18
CA LYS A 750 -26.70 13.13 -22.59
C LYS A 750 -27.64 12.03 -23.05
N ILE A 751 -28.31 12.27 -24.18
CA ILE A 751 -29.31 11.35 -24.77
C ILE A 751 -28.62 10.21 -25.57
N ASP A 752 -27.36 10.40 -26.01
CA ASP A 752 -26.63 9.43 -26.82
C ASP A 752 -25.44 8.84 -26.05
N TYR A 753 -25.48 7.53 -25.81
CA TYR A 753 -24.48 6.79 -25.04
C TYR A 753 -23.31 6.25 -25.87
N GLN A 754 -23.15 6.63 -27.13
CA GLN A 754 -22.01 6.24 -27.96
C GLN A 754 -20.75 7.08 -27.66
N ILE A 755 -20.28 7.04 -26.43
CA ILE A 755 -19.08 7.78 -26.04
C ILE A 755 -17.88 6.85 -26.15
N LYS A 756 -17.08 6.99 -27.20
CA LYS A 756 -15.85 6.20 -27.42
C LYS A 756 -14.84 6.36 -26.29
N ASN A 757 -14.84 7.48 -25.60
CA ASN A 757 -13.89 7.80 -24.54
C ASN A 757 -14.55 8.60 -23.42
N LEU A 758 -15.34 7.91 -22.59
CA LEU A 758 -16.15 8.52 -21.52
C LEU A 758 -15.31 9.40 -20.58
N ILE A 759 -14.16 8.93 -20.14
CA ILE A 759 -13.35 9.66 -19.15
C ILE A 759 -12.76 10.95 -19.75
N TYR A 760 -12.33 10.92 -21.00
CA TYR A 760 -11.87 12.12 -21.70
C TYR A 760 -12.99 13.14 -21.88
N ASP A 761 -14.19 12.69 -22.23
CA ASP A 761 -15.36 13.55 -22.39
C ASP A 761 -15.79 14.15 -21.05
N CYS A 762 -15.78 13.38 -19.98
CA CYS A 762 -16.03 13.88 -18.63
C CYS A 762 -15.01 14.93 -18.23
N TYR A 763 -13.72 14.62 -18.43
CA TYR A 763 -12.64 15.54 -18.14
C TYR A 763 -12.76 16.88 -18.90
N LYS A 764 -13.14 16.82 -20.17
CA LYS A 764 -13.27 18.01 -21.02
C LYS A 764 -14.50 18.88 -20.68
N ASN A 765 -15.59 18.26 -20.26
CA ASN A 765 -16.90 18.89 -20.17
C ASN A 765 -17.41 19.05 -18.72
N ILE A 766 -16.78 18.46 -17.73
CA ILE A 766 -17.11 18.61 -16.31
C ILE A 766 -16.12 19.59 -15.67
N GLU A 767 -16.61 20.72 -15.22
CA GLU A 767 -15.80 21.68 -14.48
C GLU A 767 -15.34 21.08 -13.14
N GLY A 768 -14.05 21.22 -12.82
CA GLY A 768 -13.46 20.68 -11.60
C GLY A 768 -13.33 19.16 -11.55
N PHE A 769 -13.26 18.47 -12.70
CA PHE A 769 -12.93 17.04 -12.73
C PHE A 769 -11.43 16.85 -12.57
N ASN A 770 -11.03 16.27 -11.43
CA ASN A 770 -9.63 16.08 -11.05
C ASN A 770 -9.09 14.74 -11.56
N PHE A 771 -8.26 14.81 -12.58
CA PHE A 771 -7.65 13.65 -13.21
C PHE A 771 -6.16 13.54 -12.87
N TYR A 772 -5.77 12.37 -12.38
CA TYR A 772 -4.38 12.03 -12.08
C TYR A 772 -3.94 10.80 -12.87
N SER A 773 -2.65 10.64 -13.05
CA SER A 773 -2.05 9.46 -13.63
C SER A 773 -0.80 9.07 -12.86
N ILE A 774 -0.41 7.79 -12.95
CA ILE A 774 0.82 7.32 -12.32
C ILE A 774 2.05 7.93 -12.99
N TYR A 775 3.09 8.10 -12.21
CA TYR A 775 4.37 8.65 -12.66
C TYR A 775 5.30 7.54 -13.17
N LYS A 776 5.87 7.73 -14.36
CA LYS A 776 6.87 6.89 -15.07
C LYS A 776 6.46 5.46 -15.43
N ASN A 777 6.14 4.58 -14.48
CA ASN A 777 5.94 3.16 -14.77
C ASN A 777 4.49 2.74 -14.56
N ASN A 778 3.93 2.03 -15.52
CA ASN A 778 2.59 1.46 -15.36
C ASN A 778 2.56 0.47 -14.20
N LEU A 779 1.60 0.64 -13.29
CA LEU A 779 1.35 -0.30 -12.20
C LEU A 779 0.81 -1.64 -12.74
N PHE A 780 0.06 -1.57 -13.82
CA PHE A 780 -0.44 -2.72 -14.56
C PHE A 780 0.09 -2.72 -15.99
N ILE A 781 0.26 -3.88 -16.59
CA ILE A 781 0.54 -4.07 -18.01
C ILE A 781 -0.59 -4.84 -18.68
N LYS A 782 -0.84 -4.57 -19.94
CA LYS A 782 -1.80 -5.32 -20.74
C LYS A 782 -1.16 -6.62 -21.20
N LYS A 783 -1.88 -7.74 -21.01
CA LYS A 783 -1.48 -9.05 -21.49
C LYS A 783 -1.77 -9.21 -22.98
#